data_fd6df92f30e18729f5d44c73daccb57c
#
_entry.id   fd6df92f30e18729f5d44c73daccb57c
#
_cell.length_a   1.000
_cell.length_b   1.000
_cell.length_c   1.000
_cell.angle_alpha   90.00
_cell.angle_beta   90.00
_cell.angle_gamma   90.00
#
_symmetry.space_group_name_H-M   'P 1'
#
loop_
_entity.id
_entity.type
_entity.pdbx_description
1 polymer ?
#
loop_
_entity_poly.entity_id
_entity_poly.type
_entity_poly.pdbx_seq_one_letter_code
_entity_poly.pdbx_strand_id
1 'polypeptide(L)'
;MLAARLGTDPGPELRSLHAELLHRGPVRAPSNRGTGQGRAPAPGRTPGLDRTHGQGPATAPHHAPAPNRPPLADPAAVPNRAPRPARTPAPASALTLAGPPAPYAPVAAHGNLRARLTSFVGREADIEALRDDLAQARLVTLLGPGGAGKTRLSQEAAESAAPAWPDGVWLAELAPVDDPEAVPEAVLTALGARETVLRGAGAEELRAAERGTGDPLVRLTEHCSRRRMLLLLDNCEHVIEAAAALADHLLVHCPDLTVLATSREPLGVPGEFVRPVDPLPDPMALRLLADRGAAAQPGFRTDSDEETAAAAAEICRRLDGLPLAIELAAARLRMLSPRQIADRLDDRFRLLTSGSRTVLPRQQTLRAVVDWSWDLLDAPERAVLRRLSVFAGGCTLAAAEAVCAHPAPDAPVVGDDPVEPVDPRDVAVLLGSLVDKSLVVAAPADDGEMRYRLLETVGEYAAGRLDEAAERTAVERQHLVFYRELARTTDPELRGSGQRAAIELLEREYENLRTALRRAVAARDEQEVLCLVLSLAWYWQMRDLRTDALQWSDAAAELGPDPFAPPARPAPSLHERCTDAPPPMSPELLEEARRGVRLIQLVSMDHAMDEWTTEQSMARLRVIAGTYRAGQPQTCRAPASLWFFAVLLTGDVGRLRELLDETVRSCREFGYEWELAAALQMRANVLANRPDWAGEARGDADESLEIFNRLGDAWGAAEALSCRGEAYEKKGEYTSAADDFLAAIGWAEQLGARSQVSLLRTRYASVLTELDRGAEAETILREVLTEGRQAGHEAMPAARLHLAMWLGRSGRTAEAREQLIELREEFRSETVAIFDGFVLGGMAWLDNEDGLYADALDRGRQALVRSQDPLSQMVAPQMSALHLVTVAWALGGLGGECRAADAARLLGAREGLLPAGHVEASLERDNHERAVELVRGVLGEAAYATAYAEGDGLTLEEAAALVDAYRD
;
A
#
# COMPACT_ATOMS: atom_id res chain seq x y z
N MET A 1 24.27 25.27 -15.94
CA MET A 1 23.40 24.10 -15.90
C MET A 1 22.31 24.10 -16.98
N LEU A 2 21.51 25.20 -17.14
CA LEU A 2 20.48 25.29 -18.19
C LEU A 2 21.00 25.14 -19.62
N ALA A 3 22.14 25.77 -19.96
CA ALA A 3 22.75 25.65 -21.31
C ALA A 3 23.20 24.22 -21.66
N ALA A 4 23.60 23.42 -20.67
CA ALA A 4 24.02 22.03 -20.86
C ALA A 4 22.86 21.03 -21.03
N ARG A 5 21.65 21.37 -20.54
CA ARG A 5 20.47 20.52 -20.64
C ARG A 5 19.53 20.86 -21.79
N LEU A 6 19.49 22.12 -22.25
CA LEU A 6 18.53 22.58 -23.24
C LEU A 6 19.17 22.90 -24.62
N GLY A 7 20.51 22.83 -24.74
CA GLY A 7 21.23 23.09 -26.00
C GLY A 7 21.07 24.52 -26.55
N THR A 8 20.49 25.46 -25.79
CA THR A 8 20.30 26.86 -26.18
C THR A 8 20.83 27.80 -25.12
N ASP A 9 21.52 28.83 -25.55
CA ASP A 9 22.09 29.85 -24.68
C ASP A 9 20.94 30.76 -24.13
N PRO A 10 20.84 30.97 -22.80
CA PRO A 10 19.76 31.75 -22.22
C PRO A 10 19.79 33.19 -22.73
N GLY A 11 18.61 33.70 -23.09
CA GLY A 11 18.45 35.06 -23.61
C GLY A 11 18.91 36.14 -22.61
N PRO A 12 19.13 37.39 -23.08
CA PRO A 12 19.68 38.46 -22.27
C PRO A 12 18.86 38.78 -20.99
N GLU A 13 17.56 38.60 -20.99
CA GLU A 13 16.68 38.83 -19.85
C GLU A 13 16.88 37.80 -18.75
N LEU A 14 17.03 36.51 -19.13
CA LEU A 14 17.31 35.41 -18.18
C LEU A 14 18.71 35.54 -17.58
N ARG A 15 19.69 36.04 -18.33
CA ARG A 15 21.04 36.33 -17.81
C ARG A 15 21.03 37.50 -16.83
N SER A 16 20.21 38.54 -17.08
CA SER A 16 20.02 39.69 -16.17
C SER A 16 19.37 39.27 -14.84
N LEU A 17 18.31 38.45 -14.91
CA LEU A 17 17.63 37.90 -13.73
C LEU A 17 18.56 37.00 -12.89
N HIS A 18 19.39 36.18 -13.57
CA HIS A 18 20.37 35.35 -12.89
C HIS A 18 21.47 36.16 -12.17
N ALA A 19 21.92 37.28 -12.81
CA ALA A 19 22.87 38.20 -12.17
C ALA A 19 22.26 38.93 -10.97
N GLU A 20 20.97 39.30 -11.04
CA GLU A 20 20.25 39.90 -9.90
C GLU A 20 20.05 38.91 -8.73
N LEU A 21 19.77 37.67 -9.02
CA LEU A 21 19.65 36.62 -7.99
C LEU A 21 20.98 36.29 -7.30
N LEU A 22 22.09 36.34 -8.03
CA LEU A 22 23.44 36.13 -7.47
C LEU A 22 23.91 37.33 -6.63
N HIS A 23 23.40 38.54 -6.86
CA HIS A 23 23.72 39.72 -6.06
C HIS A 23 22.84 39.91 -4.83
N ARG A 24 21.73 39.19 -4.70
CA ARG A 24 20.96 39.09 -3.45
C ARG A 24 21.58 37.97 -2.58
N GLY A 25 22.60 38.35 -1.80
CA GLY A 25 23.14 37.51 -0.73
C GLY A 25 22.05 37.20 0.31
N PRO A 26 22.23 36.18 1.16
CA PRO A 26 21.20 35.71 2.08
C PRO A 26 20.72 36.81 2.97
N VAL A 27 19.40 37.04 2.97
CA VAL A 27 18.73 38.03 3.82
C VAL A 27 18.90 37.62 5.27
N ARG A 28 19.78 38.29 5.97
CA ARG A 28 19.86 38.21 7.44
C ARG A 28 18.62 38.87 8.04
N ALA A 29 17.95 38.18 8.95
CA ALA A 29 16.90 38.73 9.77
C ALA A 29 17.38 40.00 10.53
N PRO A 30 16.56 41.03 10.69
CA PRO A 30 17.00 42.26 11.34
C PRO A 30 17.12 42.04 12.84
N SER A 31 18.35 42.16 13.36
CA SER A 31 18.61 42.32 14.76
C SER A 31 18.28 43.74 15.18
N ASN A 32 17.31 43.88 16.06
CA ASN A 32 16.89 45.13 16.66
C ASN A 32 17.94 45.63 17.64
N ARG A 33 18.76 46.65 17.27
CA ARG A 33 19.55 47.48 18.13
C ARG A 33 19.21 48.94 17.87
N GLY A 34 18.36 49.48 18.70
CA GLY A 34 18.10 50.92 18.77
C GLY A 34 18.53 51.44 20.14
N THR A 35 19.54 52.27 20.13
CA THR A 35 20.04 53.09 21.25
C THR A 35 19.10 54.24 21.54
N GLY A 36 18.86 54.55 22.85
CA GLY A 36 18.22 55.78 23.23
C GLY A 36 17.88 55.87 24.71
N GLN A 37 18.77 56.44 25.43
CA GLN A 37 18.80 56.93 26.85
C GLN A 37 17.47 57.47 27.37
N GLY A 38 17.13 57.20 28.63
CA GLY A 38 16.25 58.10 29.41
C GLY A 38 15.65 57.47 30.66
N ARG A 39 16.45 57.54 31.76
CA ARG A 39 16.05 57.81 33.17
C ARG A 39 14.93 56.97 33.82
N ALA A 40 15.35 56.17 34.81
CA ALA A 40 14.55 55.70 35.96
C ALA A 40 14.09 56.89 36.87
N PRO A 41 13.06 56.69 37.73
CA PRO A 41 13.36 56.15 39.04
C PRO A 41 12.34 55.17 39.63
N ALA A 42 12.84 54.36 40.51
CA ALA A 42 12.12 53.58 41.51
C ALA A 42 11.90 54.43 42.78
N PRO A 43 11.36 53.94 43.91
CA PRO A 43 10.51 52.74 44.19
C PRO A 43 9.36 53.09 45.17
N GLY A 44 8.50 52.18 45.50
CA GLY A 44 7.54 52.31 46.63
C GLY A 44 6.82 50.98 46.85
N ARG A 45 7.31 50.21 47.67
CA ARG A 45 6.97 49.80 49.05
C ARG A 45 5.59 49.18 49.25
N THR A 46 5.62 47.92 49.57
CA THR A 46 4.69 47.17 50.40
C THR A 46 4.32 47.78 51.71
N PRO A 47 3.17 47.48 52.34
CA PRO A 47 3.13 46.58 53.51
C PRO A 47 1.92 45.58 53.33
N GLY A 48 1.88 44.41 53.85
CA GLY A 48 2.40 43.82 55.09
C GLY A 48 1.29 43.61 56.13
N LEU A 49 1.21 42.43 56.68
CA LEU A 49 0.59 42.03 57.94
C LEU A 49 -0.90 41.71 57.91
N ASP A 50 -1.45 40.78 58.61
CA ASP A 50 -0.94 39.78 59.57
C ASP A 50 -2.06 38.80 59.91
N ARG A 51 -1.71 37.55 60.23
CA ARG A 51 -2.19 36.66 61.27
C ARG A 51 -3.73 36.60 61.57
N THR A 52 -4.33 35.53 61.93
CA THR A 52 -4.04 34.55 62.95
C THR A 52 -5.02 33.38 62.95
N HIS A 53 -4.50 32.21 63.28
CA HIS A 53 -4.98 31.16 64.15
C HIS A 53 -6.40 30.61 64.13
N GLY A 54 -6.48 29.26 64.11
CA GLY A 54 -7.50 28.51 64.82
C GLY A 54 -7.58 27.04 64.41
N GLN A 55 -6.72 26.24 65.03
CA GLN A 55 -6.84 24.87 65.54
C GLN A 55 -8.13 24.11 65.22
N GLY A 56 -7.93 22.78 64.88
CA GLY A 56 -8.88 21.69 64.84
C GLY A 56 -9.48 21.32 66.19
N PRO A 57 -10.00 20.16 66.46
CA PRO A 57 -9.83 18.87 65.80
C PRO A 57 -11.13 18.03 65.56
N ALA A 58 -10.97 16.91 64.87
CA ALA A 58 -11.61 15.59 64.97
C ALA A 58 -13.04 15.45 65.49
N THR A 59 -13.87 14.73 64.72
CA THR A 59 -14.49 13.44 65.17
C THR A 59 -15.33 12.88 64.04
N ALA A 60 -15.14 11.62 63.68
CA ALA A 60 -16.17 10.79 63.05
C ALA A 60 -17.19 10.42 64.11
N PRO A 61 -18.40 10.13 63.75
CA PRO A 61 -18.85 8.74 63.81
C PRO A 61 -19.95 8.28 62.82
N HIS A 62 -19.96 7.00 62.67
CA HIS A 62 -21.06 6.01 62.60
C HIS A 62 -22.13 6.04 61.48
N HIS A 63 -22.08 4.97 60.70
CA HIS A 63 -23.10 3.98 60.34
C HIS A 63 -24.60 4.32 60.29
N ALA A 64 -25.17 3.87 59.15
CA ALA A 64 -26.32 3.03 58.92
C ALA A 64 -27.52 3.71 58.27
N PRO A 65 -28.44 2.97 57.69
CA PRO A 65 -28.38 1.85 56.71
C PRO A 65 -29.21 2.14 55.46
N ALA A 66 -29.04 1.33 54.43
CA ALA A 66 -29.79 1.37 53.18
C ALA A 66 -31.25 0.92 53.37
N PRO A 67 -32.24 1.47 52.65
CA PRO A 67 -33.60 0.94 52.61
C PRO A 67 -33.78 -0.12 51.53
N ASN A 68 -34.51 -1.16 51.91
CA ASN A 68 -34.99 -2.31 51.17
C ASN A 68 -35.49 -2.04 49.75
N ARG A 69 -35.07 -2.87 48.80
CA ARG A 69 -35.73 -3.15 47.53
C ARG A 69 -36.87 -4.16 47.74
N PRO A 70 -38.03 -3.97 47.08
CA PRO A 70 -39.06 -5.02 47.02
C PRO A 70 -38.70 -6.04 45.92
N PRO A 71 -39.17 -7.30 46.01
CA PRO A 71 -38.83 -8.37 45.10
C PRO A 71 -39.54 -8.21 43.75
N LEU A 72 -38.78 -8.45 42.66
CA LEU A 72 -39.31 -8.57 41.31
C LEU A 72 -40.00 -9.91 41.13
N ALA A 73 -41.18 -9.85 40.53
CA ALA A 73 -42.01 -10.99 40.19
C ALA A 73 -41.39 -11.81 39.05
N ASP A 74 -41.53 -13.14 39.13
CA ASP A 74 -41.23 -14.13 38.12
C ASP A 74 -42.01 -13.88 36.83
N PRO A 75 -41.41 -13.92 35.64
CA PRO A 75 -42.14 -14.11 34.40
C PRO A 75 -42.21 -15.58 34.03
N ALA A 76 -43.41 -15.97 33.69
CA ALA A 76 -43.88 -17.31 33.40
C ALA A 76 -43.13 -18.03 32.27
N ALA A 77 -43.16 -19.35 32.44
CA ALA A 77 -42.66 -20.42 31.58
C ALA A 77 -42.86 -20.24 30.07
N VAL A 78 -41.76 -20.46 29.35
CA VAL A 78 -41.73 -20.79 27.91
C VAL A 78 -41.35 -22.29 27.77
N PRO A 79 -42.04 -23.04 26.89
CA PRO A 79 -41.98 -24.51 26.90
C PRO A 79 -40.66 -25.08 26.41
N ASN A 80 -40.26 -26.13 27.10
CA ASN A 80 -39.14 -27.04 26.83
C ASN A 80 -39.03 -27.46 25.38
N ARG A 81 -37.95 -27.08 24.74
CA ARG A 81 -37.45 -27.68 23.48
C ARG A 81 -36.41 -28.76 23.84
N ALA A 82 -36.69 -29.97 23.42
CA ALA A 82 -35.87 -31.14 23.67
C ALA A 82 -34.39 -30.98 23.29
N PRO A 83 -33.45 -31.58 24.05
CA PRO A 83 -32.01 -31.49 23.74
C PRO A 83 -31.68 -32.23 22.44
N ARG A 84 -31.01 -31.55 21.51
CA ARG A 84 -30.35 -32.20 20.38
C ARG A 84 -29.22 -33.08 20.88
N PRO A 85 -29.05 -34.29 20.32
CA PRO A 85 -27.98 -35.17 20.72
C PRO A 85 -26.61 -34.58 20.39
N ALA A 86 -25.66 -34.71 21.33
CA ALA A 86 -24.27 -34.32 21.15
C ALA A 86 -23.67 -35.00 19.91
N ARG A 87 -23.16 -34.21 18.98
CA ARG A 87 -22.33 -34.70 17.88
C ARG A 87 -21.00 -35.12 18.46
N THR A 88 -20.71 -36.38 18.38
CA THR A 88 -19.37 -36.96 18.52
C THR A 88 -18.44 -36.30 17.48
N PRO A 89 -17.20 -35.90 17.83
CA PRO A 89 -16.24 -35.43 16.83
C PRO A 89 -15.92 -36.59 15.88
N ALA A 90 -16.14 -36.38 14.62
CA ALA A 90 -15.70 -37.29 13.56
C ALA A 90 -14.15 -37.33 13.54
N PRO A 91 -13.55 -38.48 13.24
CA PRO A 91 -12.11 -38.55 13.09
C PRO A 91 -11.68 -37.71 11.91
N ALA A 92 -10.51 -37.05 12.05
CA ALA A 92 -9.87 -36.25 11.02
C ALA A 92 -9.84 -37.06 9.71
N SER A 93 -10.71 -36.66 8.76
CA SER A 93 -10.67 -37.20 7.40
C SER A 93 -9.46 -36.57 6.73
N ALA A 94 -8.53 -37.40 6.28
CA ALA A 94 -7.51 -37.08 5.34
C ALA A 94 -8.17 -36.26 4.20
N LEU A 95 -7.64 -35.05 3.95
CA LEU A 95 -7.98 -34.24 2.80
C LEU A 95 -7.66 -35.05 1.55
N THR A 96 -8.68 -35.62 0.96
CA THR A 96 -8.61 -36.21 -0.38
C THR A 96 -8.35 -35.04 -1.31
N LEU A 97 -7.18 -35.02 -1.91
CA LEU A 97 -6.80 -34.10 -2.99
C LEU A 97 -7.94 -34.05 -4.00
N ALA A 98 -8.55 -32.90 -4.13
CA ALA A 98 -9.45 -32.62 -5.24
C ALA A 98 -8.64 -32.78 -6.55
N GLY A 99 -9.22 -33.49 -7.49
CA GLY A 99 -8.63 -33.69 -8.82
C GLY A 99 -8.40 -32.32 -9.50
N PRO A 100 -7.66 -32.31 -10.63
CA PRO A 100 -7.26 -31.09 -11.30
C PRO A 100 -8.46 -30.17 -11.51
N PRO A 101 -8.33 -28.85 -11.26
CA PRO A 101 -9.42 -27.92 -11.48
C PRO A 101 -9.85 -27.95 -12.94
N ALA A 102 -11.17 -27.89 -13.14
CA ALA A 102 -11.76 -27.80 -14.46
C ALA A 102 -11.20 -26.57 -15.20
N PRO A 103 -11.08 -26.61 -16.53
CA PRO A 103 -10.54 -25.48 -17.28
C PRO A 103 -11.34 -24.21 -16.97
N TYR A 104 -10.62 -23.14 -16.68
CA TYR A 104 -11.12 -21.82 -16.31
C TYR A 104 -12.29 -21.40 -17.19
N ALA A 105 -13.39 -21.02 -16.55
CA ALA A 105 -14.48 -20.31 -17.22
C ALA A 105 -13.95 -18.96 -17.76
N PRO A 106 -14.49 -18.42 -18.87
CA PRO A 106 -14.03 -17.17 -19.42
C PRO A 106 -14.11 -16.08 -18.34
N VAL A 107 -12.99 -15.40 -18.16
CA VAL A 107 -12.80 -14.35 -17.16
C VAL A 107 -13.88 -13.28 -17.36
N ALA A 108 -14.64 -12.99 -16.32
CA ALA A 108 -15.58 -11.89 -16.28
C ALA A 108 -14.85 -10.57 -16.60
N ALA A 109 -15.56 -9.63 -17.27
CA ALA A 109 -15.00 -8.35 -17.68
C ALA A 109 -14.23 -7.70 -16.53
N HIS A 110 -12.94 -7.46 -16.72
CA HIS A 110 -12.09 -6.86 -15.72
C HIS A 110 -12.43 -5.37 -15.55
N GLY A 111 -12.62 -4.91 -14.34
CA GLY A 111 -12.86 -3.51 -14.02
C GLY A 111 -13.53 -3.33 -12.65
N ASN A 112 -13.54 -2.09 -12.17
CA ASN A 112 -14.15 -1.71 -10.88
C ASN A 112 -15.41 -0.83 -11.03
N LEU A 113 -16.00 -0.74 -12.23
CA LEU A 113 -17.25 -0.01 -12.43
C LEU A 113 -18.39 -0.70 -11.68
N ARG A 114 -19.07 0.05 -10.80
CA ARG A 114 -20.20 -0.47 -10.00
C ARG A 114 -21.52 -0.45 -10.77
N ALA A 115 -22.37 -1.43 -10.54
CA ALA A 115 -23.73 -1.46 -11.05
C ALA A 115 -24.54 -0.25 -10.54
N ARG A 116 -25.38 0.33 -11.42
CA ARG A 116 -26.11 1.56 -11.11
C ARG A 116 -27.51 1.29 -10.65
N LEU A 117 -27.95 2.10 -9.70
CA LEU A 117 -29.28 2.00 -9.10
C LEU A 117 -30.34 2.89 -9.78
N THR A 118 -29.92 3.83 -10.66
CA THR A 118 -30.84 4.79 -11.28
C THR A 118 -30.63 4.83 -12.80
N SER A 119 -31.73 5.05 -13.54
CA SER A 119 -31.71 5.19 -15.00
C SER A 119 -30.81 6.34 -15.49
N PHE A 120 -30.17 6.13 -16.63
CA PHE A 120 -29.45 7.17 -17.36
C PHE A 120 -30.35 7.71 -18.47
N VAL A 121 -30.54 9.02 -18.55
CA VAL A 121 -31.55 9.64 -19.39
C VAL A 121 -30.95 10.73 -20.28
N GLY A 122 -31.17 10.60 -21.59
CA GLY A 122 -31.08 11.73 -22.52
C GLY A 122 -29.71 12.10 -23.06
N ARG A 123 -28.73 11.20 -23.01
CA ARG A 123 -27.37 11.44 -23.54
C ARG A 123 -26.87 10.33 -24.47
N GLU A 124 -27.78 9.67 -25.14
CA GLU A 124 -27.46 8.57 -26.04
C GLU A 124 -26.49 9.00 -27.16
N ALA A 125 -26.70 10.19 -27.73
CA ALA A 125 -25.80 10.78 -28.74
C ALA A 125 -24.42 11.17 -28.17
N ASP A 126 -24.37 11.62 -26.92
CA ASP A 126 -23.10 11.95 -26.25
C ASP A 126 -22.27 10.67 -25.99
N ILE A 127 -22.92 9.55 -25.64
CA ILE A 127 -22.24 8.25 -25.45
C ILE A 127 -21.64 7.78 -26.77
N GLU A 128 -22.41 7.82 -27.89
CA GLU A 128 -21.90 7.43 -29.20
C GLU A 128 -20.71 8.29 -29.62
N ALA A 129 -20.84 9.60 -29.46
CA ALA A 129 -19.79 10.54 -29.82
C ALA A 129 -18.53 10.33 -28.96
N LEU A 130 -18.69 10.05 -27.66
CA LEU A 130 -17.56 9.79 -26.76
C LEU A 130 -16.85 8.46 -27.08
N ARG A 131 -17.60 7.44 -27.52
CA ARG A 131 -17.01 6.19 -28.01
C ARG A 131 -16.15 6.42 -29.27
N ASP A 132 -16.61 7.28 -30.18
CA ASP A 132 -15.85 7.66 -31.38
C ASP A 132 -14.58 8.43 -31.01
N ASP A 133 -14.66 9.33 -30.03
CA ASP A 133 -13.50 10.06 -29.51
C ASP A 133 -12.46 9.13 -28.88
N LEU A 134 -12.91 8.19 -28.02
CA LEU A 134 -12.04 7.20 -27.37
C LEU A 134 -11.40 6.24 -28.36
N ALA A 135 -11.99 6.05 -29.55
CA ALA A 135 -11.39 5.26 -30.63
C ALA A 135 -10.28 6.03 -31.38
N GLN A 136 -10.27 7.35 -31.33
CA GLN A 136 -9.38 8.23 -32.07
C GLN A 136 -8.30 8.90 -31.21
N ALA A 137 -8.58 9.14 -29.94
CA ALA A 137 -7.69 9.82 -29.00
C ALA A 137 -7.40 8.94 -27.77
N ARG A 138 -6.15 9.00 -27.30
CA ARG A 138 -5.72 8.29 -26.09
C ARG A 138 -6.00 9.04 -24.80
N LEU A 139 -6.29 10.35 -24.88
CA LEU A 139 -6.71 11.19 -23.77
C LEU A 139 -7.95 11.98 -24.19
N VAL A 140 -9.05 11.72 -23.51
CA VAL A 140 -10.30 12.46 -23.67
C VAL A 140 -10.69 13.07 -22.32
N THR A 141 -10.95 14.38 -22.29
CA THR A 141 -11.37 15.08 -21.08
C THR A 141 -12.78 15.62 -21.25
N LEU A 142 -13.70 15.15 -20.41
CA LEU A 142 -15.06 15.67 -20.30
C LEU A 142 -15.02 16.98 -19.51
N LEU A 143 -15.28 18.08 -20.18
CA LEU A 143 -15.23 19.41 -19.61
C LEU A 143 -16.64 19.93 -19.33
N GLY A 144 -16.89 20.46 -18.14
CA GLY A 144 -18.18 21.08 -17.84
C GLY A 144 -18.38 21.48 -16.39
N PRO A 145 -19.42 22.26 -16.08
CA PRO A 145 -19.69 22.69 -14.72
C PRO A 145 -20.03 21.54 -13.78
N GLY A 146 -19.91 21.78 -12.48
CA GLY A 146 -20.42 20.85 -11.46
C GLY A 146 -21.90 20.52 -11.72
N GLY A 147 -22.29 19.27 -11.48
CA GLY A 147 -23.68 18.84 -11.67
C GLY A 147 -24.15 18.65 -13.13
N ALA A 148 -23.27 18.85 -14.14
CA ALA A 148 -23.59 18.59 -15.55
C ALA A 148 -23.71 17.09 -15.89
N GLY A 149 -23.25 16.22 -15.01
CA GLY A 149 -23.32 14.77 -15.19
C GLY A 149 -22.11 14.17 -15.91
N LYS A 150 -20.93 14.81 -15.83
CA LYS A 150 -19.65 14.33 -16.40
C LYS A 150 -19.30 12.91 -15.94
N THR A 151 -19.24 12.69 -14.63
CA THR A 151 -18.97 11.41 -14.00
C THR A 151 -19.92 10.30 -14.48
N ARG A 152 -21.23 10.59 -14.54
CA ARG A 152 -22.22 9.62 -15.05
C ARG A 152 -22.02 9.31 -16.52
N LEU A 153 -21.77 10.33 -17.34
CA LEU A 153 -21.54 10.15 -18.78
C LEU A 153 -20.26 9.35 -19.03
N SER A 154 -19.18 9.63 -18.29
CA SER A 154 -17.90 8.92 -18.44
C SER A 154 -18.07 7.43 -18.14
N GLN A 155 -18.72 7.10 -17.02
CA GLN A 155 -18.95 5.71 -16.62
C GLN A 155 -19.86 4.97 -17.60
N GLU A 156 -20.95 5.59 -18.09
CA GLU A 156 -21.90 5.00 -19.05
C GLU A 156 -21.26 4.72 -20.40
N ALA A 157 -20.50 5.68 -20.91
CA ALA A 157 -19.77 5.52 -22.16
C ALA A 157 -18.68 4.44 -22.04
N ALA A 158 -17.94 4.45 -20.93
CA ALA A 158 -16.89 3.49 -20.65
C ALA A 158 -17.44 2.04 -20.55
N GLU A 159 -18.56 1.85 -19.86
CA GLU A 159 -19.22 0.56 -19.76
C GLU A 159 -19.69 0.07 -21.15
N SER A 160 -20.31 0.96 -21.94
CA SER A 160 -20.75 0.64 -23.29
C SER A 160 -19.61 0.29 -24.25
N ALA A 161 -18.42 0.85 -24.00
CA ALA A 161 -17.22 0.70 -24.81
C ALA A 161 -16.25 -0.38 -24.26
N ALA A 162 -16.53 -0.99 -23.10
CA ALA A 162 -15.66 -1.96 -22.42
C ALA A 162 -15.11 -3.10 -23.31
N PRO A 163 -15.84 -3.63 -24.30
CA PRO A 163 -15.29 -4.67 -25.19
C PRO A 163 -14.05 -4.24 -25.99
N ALA A 164 -13.75 -2.94 -26.10
CA ALA A 164 -12.57 -2.44 -26.80
C ALA A 164 -11.29 -2.55 -25.93
N TRP A 165 -11.44 -2.71 -24.63
CA TRP A 165 -10.32 -2.79 -23.67
C TRP A 165 -10.35 -4.14 -22.93
N PRO A 166 -9.62 -5.15 -23.44
CA PRO A 166 -9.61 -6.50 -22.88
C PRO A 166 -9.07 -6.58 -21.46
N ASP A 167 -8.17 -5.65 -21.06
CA ASP A 167 -7.60 -5.57 -19.71
C ASP A 167 -8.46 -4.70 -18.77
N GLY A 168 -9.66 -4.31 -19.22
CA GLY A 168 -10.70 -3.75 -18.38
C GLY A 168 -10.86 -2.24 -18.43
N VAL A 169 -11.87 -1.80 -17.67
CA VAL A 169 -12.23 -0.39 -17.47
C VAL A 169 -12.15 -0.09 -15.99
N TRP A 170 -11.33 0.89 -15.65
CA TRP A 170 -10.95 1.19 -14.27
C TRP A 170 -11.26 2.65 -13.92
N LEU A 171 -11.98 2.84 -12.84
CA LEU A 171 -12.35 4.16 -12.32
C LEU A 171 -11.47 4.52 -11.11
N ALA A 172 -10.77 5.62 -11.19
CA ALA A 172 -10.09 6.27 -10.08
C ALA A 172 -10.86 7.55 -9.71
N GLU A 173 -11.56 7.52 -8.58
CA GLU A 173 -12.25 8.68 -8.01
C GLU A 173 -11.23 9.56 -7.27
N LEU A 174 -10.86 10.71 -7.81
CA LEU A 174 -9.87 11.62 -7.21
C LEU A 174 -10.51 12.60 -6.20
N ALA A 175 -11.83 12.71 -6.16
CA ALA A 175 -12.52 13.60 -5.23
C ALA A 175 -12.09 13.50 -3.75
N PRO A 176 -11.73 12.29 -3.20
CA PRO A 176 -11.25 12.17 -1.83
C PRO A 176 -9.77 12.51 -1.63
N VAL A 177 -9.02 12.73 -2.73
CA VAL A 177 -7.56 12.88 -2.71
C VAL A 177 -7.20 14.36 -2.64
N ASP A 178 -6.94 14.89 -1.45
CA ASP A 178 -6.56 16.30 -1.27
C ASP A 178 -5.07 16.55 -1.47
N ASP A 179 -4.23 15.51 -1.44
CA ASP A 179 -2.79 15.61 -1.60
C ASP A 179 -2.39 15.26 -3.04
N PRO A 180 -1.83 16.22 -3.81
CA PRO A 180 -1.39 15.94 -5.17
C PRO A 180 -0.36 14.81 -5.30
N GLU A 181 0.50 14.62 -4.32
CA GLU A 181 1.51 13.55 -4.31
C GLU A 181 0.89 12.16 -4.15
N ALA A 182 -0.32 12.08 -3.59
CA ALA A 182 -1.05 10.84 -3.41
C ALA A 182 -1.84 10.37 -4.64
N VAL A 183 -1.90 11.16 -5.71
CA VAL A 183 -2.68 10.82 -6.93
C VAL A 183 -2.21 9.52 -7.59
N PRO A 184 -0.90 9.26 -7.81
CA PRO A 184 -0.46 7.98 -8.38
C PRO A 184 -0.86 6.78 -7.52
N GLU A 185 -0.78 6.92 -6.21
CA GLU A 185 -1.13 5.87 -5.25
C GLU A 185 -2.64 5.60 -5.21
N ALA A 186 -3.46 6.64 -5.29
CA ALA A 186 -4.91 6.50 -5.37
C ALA A 186 -5.34 5.76 -6.64
N VAL A 187 -4.69 6.05 -7.77
CA VAL A 187 -4.92 5.34 -9.04
C VAL A 187 -4.46 3.89 -8.95
N LEU A 188 -3.30 3.62 -8.37
CA LEU A 188 -2.79 2.26 -8.16
C LEU A 188 -3.76 1.42 -7.32
N THR A 189 -4.33 2.04 -6.28
CA THR A 189 -5.38 1.42 -5.44
C THR A 189 -6.63 1.11 -6.25
N ALA A 190 -7.11 2.06 -7.03
CA ALA A 190 -8.30 1.91 -7.85
C ALA A 190 -8.16 0.79 -8.90
N LEU A 191 -6.95 0.58 -9.41
CA LEU A 191 -6.61 -0.52 -10.32
C LEU A 191 -6.55 -1.89 -9.63
N GLY A 192 -6.72 -1.96 -8.30
CA GLY A 192 -6.55 -3.19 -7.53
C GLY A 192 -5.12 -3.73 -7.60
N ALA A 193 -4.14 -2.87 -7.89
CA ALA A 193 -2.74 -3.22 -8.00
C ALA A 193 -2.02 -3.24 -6.64
N ARG A 194 -2.75 -3.01 -5.54
CA ARG A 194 -2.26 -3.21 -4.17
C ARG A 194 -2.46 -4.66 -3.75
N GLU A 195 -1.41 -5.26 -3.27
CA GLU A 195 -1.40 -6.66 -2.87
C GLU A 195 -0.89 -6.82 -1.43
N THR A 196 -1.30 -7.91 -0.78
CA THR A 196 -0.71 -8.33 0.49
C THR A 196 0.65 -8.95 0.21
N VAL A 197 1.68 -8.55 0.94
CA VAL A 197 3.07 -8.99 0.72
C VAL A 197 3.49 -9.98 1.79
N LEU A 198 4.08 -11.12 1.39
CA LEU A 198 4.76 -12.08 2.25
C LEU A 198 6.27 -11.79 2.28
N ARG A 199 6.95 -12.19 3.35
CA ARG A 199 8.37 -11.84 3.62
C ARG A 199 9.29 -13.04 3.76
N GLY A 200 9.05 -14.13 3.02
CA GLY A 200 9.96 -15.28 3.01
C GLY A 200 11.41 -14.89 2.65
N ALA A 201 12.40 -15.66 3.13
CA ALA A 201 13.81 -15.39 2.91
C ALA A 201 14.17 -15.21 1.42
N GLY A 202 13.59 -16.02 0.53
CA GLY A 202 13.77 -15.88 -0.91
C GLY A 202 13.08 -14.67 -1.53
N ALA A 203 11.99 -14.16 -0.92
CA ALA A 203 11.34 -12.92 -1.33
C ALA A 203 12.16 -11.69 -0.95
N GLU A 204 12.87 -11.72 0.18
CA GLU A 204 13.77 -10.63 0.60
C GLU A 204 15.01 -10.54 -0.29
N GLU A 205 15.55 -11.69 -0.74
CA GLU A 205 16.66 -11.75 -1.71
C GLU A 205 16.26 -11.08 -3.04
N LEU A 206 15.07 -11.39 -3.56
CA LEU A 206 14.54 -10.81 -4.79
C LEU A 206 14.20 -9.32 -4.63
N ARG A 207 13.59 -8.93 -3.51
CA ARG A 207 13.31 -7.51 -3.20
C ARG A 207 14.57 -6.68 -2.97
N ALA A 208 15.62 -7.28 -2.45
CA ALA A 208 16.92 -6.61 -2.37
C ALA A 208 17.46 -6.24 -3.76
N ALA A 209 17.02 -6.94 -4.82
CA ALA A 209 17.35 -6.64 -6.20
C ALA A 209 16.43 -5.58 -6.83
N GLU A 210 15.21 -5.43 -6.35
CA GLU A 210 14.17 -4.54 -6.90
C GLU A 210 14.13 -3.15 -6.25
N ARG A 211 15.16 -2.76 -5.51
CA ARG A 211 15.25 -1.52 -4.72
C ARG A 211 15.08 -0.19 -5.47
N GLY A 212 14.56 -0.20 -6.68
CA GLY A 212 14.18 1.00 -7.45
C GLY A 212 12.65 1.21 -7.61
N THR A 213 11.79 0.32 -7.10
CA THR A 213 10.35 0.29 -7.43
C THR A 213 9.41 0.79 -6.33
N GLY A 214 9.91 1.45 -5.28
CA GLY A 214 9.07 2.04 -4.22
C GLY A 214 8.20 3.21 -4.68
N ASP A 215 8.54 3.84 -5.82
CA ASP A 215 7.76 4.96 -6.38
C ASP A 215 6.43 4.48 -6.94
N PRO A 216 5.28 4.95 -6.39
CA PRO A 216 3.95 4.60 -6.89
C PRO A 216 3.76 4.89 -8.38
N LEU A 217 4.43 5.91 -8.91
CA LEU A 217 4.38 6.25 -10.32
C LEU A 217 5.09 5.21 -11.19
N VAL A 218 6.22 4.68 -10.75
CA VAL A 218 6.95 3.61 -11.44
C VAL A 218 6.10 2.34 -11.46
N ARG A 219 5.57 1.92 -10.32
CA ARG A 219 4.69 0.75 -10.19
C ARG A 219 3.44 0.88 -11.06
N LEU A 220 2.84 2.07 -11.08
CA LEU A 220 1.67 2.35 -11.91
C LEU A 220 2.01 2.28 -13.40
N THR A 221 3.17 2.81 -13.79
CA THR A 221 3.66 2.75 -15.18
C THR A 221 3.90 1.30 -15.60
N GLU A 222 4.55 0.51 -14.77
CA GLU A 222 4.77 -0.91 -15.01
C GLU A 222 3.45 -1.66 -15.13
N HIS A 223 2.50 -1.40 -14.22
CA HIS A 223 1.17 -2.00 -14.26
C HIS A 223 0.41 -1.71 -15.56
N CYS A 224 0.53 -0.49 -16.10
CA CYS A 224 -0.21 -0.03 -17.28
C CYS A 224 0.52 -0.27 -18.61
N SER A 225 1.86 -0.42 -18.61
CA SER A 225 2.70 -0.36 -19.81
C SER A 225 2.38 -1.37 -20.90
N ARG A 226 1.84 -2.53 -20.53
CA ARG A 226 1.54 -3.64 -21.44
C ARG A 226 0.05 -3.99 -21.49
N ARG A 227 -0.80 -3.14 -20.91
CA ARG A 227 -2.24 -3.38 -20.83
C ARG A 227 -2.99 -2.48 -21.78
N ARG A 228 -3.93 -3.09 -22.49
CA ARG A 228 -4.91 -2.36 -23.29
C ARG A 228 -6.15 -2.10 -22.45
N MET A 229 -6.13 -1.03 -21.67
CA MET A 229 -7.14 -0.70 -20.68
C MET A 229 -7.62 0.75 -20.81
N LEU A 230 -8.82 1.03 -20.28
CA LEU A 230 -9.36 2.37 -20.14
C LEU A 230 -9.28 2.79 -18.66
N LEU A 231 -8.55 3.86 -18.38
CA LEU A 231 -8.47 4.48 -17.07
C LEU A 231 -9.36 5.72 -17.02
N LEU A 232 -10.35 5.72 -16.13
CA LEU A 232 -11.18 6.89 -15.85
C LEU A 232 -10.57 7.62 -14.65
N LEU A 233 -10.17 8.87 -14.86
CA LEU A 233 -9.77 9.80 -13.82
C LEU A 233 -10.95 10.75 -13.55
N ASP A 234 -11.67 10.50 -12.45
CA ASP A 234 -12.87 11.29 -12.15
C ASP A 234 -12.56 12.40 -11.15
N ASN A 235 -13.06 13.59 -11.45
CA ASN A 235 -12.92 14.76 -10.59
C ASN A 235 -11.48 15.30 -10.45
N CYS A 236 -10.84 15.61 -11.58
CA CYS A 236 -9.45 16.05 -11.61
C CYS A 236 -9.25 17.51 -11.14
N GLU A 237 -10.31 18.33 -11.07
CA GLU A 237 -10.21 19.78 -10.92
C GLU A 237 -9.48 20.28 -9.66
N HIS A 238 -9.51 19.54 -8.56
CA HIS A 238 -8.85 19.97 -7.30
C HIS A 238 -7.39 19.47 -7.18
N VAL A 239 -6.99 18.50 -8.01
CA VAL A 239 -5.61 17.99 -8.13
C VAL A 239 -5.12 18.04 -9.57
N ILE A 240 -5.52 19.10 -10.31
CA ILE A 240 -5.40 19.18 -11.77
C ILE A 240 -3.96 19.02 -12.26
N GLU A 241 -2.98 19.66 -11.60
CA GLU A 241 -1.58 19.57 -11.97
C GLU A 241 -1.02 18.16 -11.82
N ALA A 242 -1.38 17.47 -10.72
CA ALA A 242 -0.95 16.09 -10.47
C ALA A 242 -1.65 15.11 -11.43
N ALA A 243 -2.95 15.28 -11.67
CA ALA A 243 -3.69 14.46 -12.63
C ALA A 243 -3.16 14.62 -14.06
N ALA A 244 -2.81 15.87 -14.45
CA ALA A 244 -2.21 16.17 -15.75
C ALA A 244 -0.81 15.55 -15.88
N ALA A 245 0.05 15.72 -14.89
CA ALA A 245 1.39 15.13 -14.86
C ALA A 245 1.34 13.60 -14.93
N LEU A 246 0.42 12.99 -14.18
CA LEU A 246 0.19 11.54 -14.21
C LEU A 246 -0.27 11.08 -15.60
N ALA A 247 -1.27 11.74 -16.18
CA ALA A 247 -1.79 11.39 -17.50
C ALA A 247 -0.72 11.53 -18.59
N ASP A 248 0.06 12.62 -18.60
CA ASP A 248 1.19 12.82 -19.53
C ASP A 248 2.23 11.70 -19.39
N HIS A 249 2.66 11.42 -18.17
CA HIS A 249 3.65 10.37 -17.89
C HIS A 249 3.18 8.99 -18.37
N LEU A 250 1.95 8.60 -18.01
CA LEU A 250 1.40 7.30 -18.40
C LEU A 250 1.21 7.19 -19.93
N LEU A 251 0.75 8.24 -20.60
CA LEU A 251 0.56 8.23 -22.05
C LEU A 251 1.87 8.15 -22.82
N VAL A 252 2.97 8.65 -22.27
CA VAL A 252 4.32 8.51 -22.86
C VAL A 252 4.84 7.10 -22.74
N HIS A 253 4.65 6.45 -21.58
CA HIS A 253 5.28 5.17 -21.28
C HIS A 253 4.38 3.95 -21.54
N CYS A 254 3.05 4.16 -21.65
CA CYS A 254 2.06 3.08 -21.81
C CYS A 254 1.31 3.25 -23.14
N PRO A 255 1.79 2.67 -24.26
CA PRO A 255 1.26 2.93 -25.62
C PRO A 255 -0.20 2.49 -25.80
N ASP A 256 -0.66 1.45 -25.12
CA ASP A 256 -1.98 0.86 -25.25
C ASP A 256 -3.00 1.37 -24.20
N LEU A 257 -2.58 2.26 -23.31
CA LEU A 257 -3.44 2.91 -22.33
C LEU A 257 -4.26 4.02 -22.97
N THR A 258 -5.56 4.07 -22.64
CA THR A 258 -6.46 5.18 -22.91
C THR A 258 -6.93 5.81 -21.62
N VAL A 259 -6.95 7.14 -21.53
CA VAL A 259 -7.40 7.88 -20.35
C VAL A 259 -8.65 8.68 -20.70
N LEU A 260 -9.68 8.56 -19.84
CA LEU A 260 -10.89 9.37 -19.87
C LEU A 260 -10.97 10.18 -18.58
N ALA A 261 -10.76 11.47 -18.66
CA ALA A 261 -10.79 12.36 -17.52
C ALA A 261 -12.11 13.14 -17.41
N THR A 262 -12.54 13.47 -16.19
CA THR A 262 -13.59 14.46 -15.94
C THR A 262 -13.01 15.61 -15.15
N SER A 263 -13.31 16.85 -15.59
CA SER A 263 -12.79 18.05 -14.95
C SER A 263 -13.67 19.27 -15.22
N ARG A 264 -13.49 20.35 -14.44
CA ARG A 264 -14.07 21.69 -14.70
C ARG A 264 -13.19 22.53 -15.62
N GLU A 265 -11.92 22.15 -15.77
CA GLU A 265 -10.95 22.77 -16.68
C GLU A 265 -10.15 21.70 -17.43
N PRO A 266 -9.57 22.00 -18.60
CA PRO A 266 -8.74 21.04 -19.33
C PRO A 266 -7.50 20.64 -18.51
N LEU A 267 -7.03 19.41 -18.71
CA LEU A 267 -5.76 18.96 -18.12
C LEU A 267 -4.54 19.67 -18.72
N GLY A 268 -4.65 20.14 -19.97
CA GLY A 268 -3.57 20.84 -20.66
C GLY A 268 -2.43 19.94 -21.14
N VAL A 269 -2.69 18.64 -21.29
CA VAL A 269 -1.72 17.63 -21.72
C VAL A 269 -1.65 17.57 -23.25
N PRO A 270 -0.46 17.45 -23.86
CA PRO A 270 -0.33 17.33 -25.31
C PRO A 270 -1.12 16.14 -25.86
N GLY A 271 -1.95 16.38 -26.88
CA GLY A 271 -2.81 15.35 -27.46
C GLY A 271 -4.15 15.15 -26.75
N GLU A 272 -4.46 15.97 -25.75
CA GLU A 272 -5.76 15.98 -25.08
C GLU A 272 -6.87 16.34 -26.06
N PHE A 273 -7.91 15.52 -26.09
CA PHE A 273 -9.17 15.82 -26.79
C PHE A 273 -10.21 16.28 -25.77
N VAL A 274 -10.57 17.55 -25.81
CA VAL A 274 -11.52 18.14 -24.86
C VAL A 274 -12.93 18.06 -25.41
N ARG A 275 -13.83 17.37 -24.70
CA ARG A 275 -15.26 17.29 -25.03
C ARG A 275 -16.09 18.08 -24.00
N PRO A 276 -16.71 19.19 -24.40
CA PRO A 276 -17.64 19.90 -23.55
C PRO A 276 -18.89 19.07 -23.25
N VAL A 277 -19.30 19.06 -22.00
CA VAL A 277 -20.55 18.43 -21.53
C VAL A 277 -21.56 19.53 -21.23
N ASP A 278 -22.42 19.81 -22.23
CA ASP A 278 -23.47 20.78 -22.07
C ASP A 278 -24.62 20.31 -21.20
N PRO A 279 -25.43 21.19 -20.59
CA PRO A 279 -26.68 20.83 -19.94
C PRO A 279 -27.60 20.04 -20.86
N LEU A 280 -28.57 19.32 -20.25
CA LEU A 280 -29.55 18.60 -21.04
C LEU A 280 -30.42 19.56 -21.87
N PRO A 281 -30.69 19.27 -23.15
CA PRO A 281 -31.65 20.01 -23.91
C PRO A 281 -33.07 19.85 -23.38
N ASP A 282 -33.94 20.81 -23.58
CA ASP A 282 -35.29 20.85 -22.99
C ASP A 282 -36.08 19.53 -23.04
N PRO A 283 -36.14 18.79 -24.15
CA PRO A 283 -36.90 17.54 -24.19
C PRO A 283 -36.31 16.48 -23.25
N MET A 284 -34.98 16.45 -23.08
CA MET A 284 -34.28 15.48 -22.24
C MET A 284 -34.31 15.90 -20.76
N ALA A 285 -34.22 17.20 -20.49
CA ALA A 285 -34.43 17.76 -19.16
C ALA A 285 -35.83 17.43 -18.60
N LEU A 286 -36.88 17.58 -19.44
CA LEU A 286 -38.26 17.20 -19.11
C LEU A 286 -38.39 15.69 -18.88
N ARG A 287 -37.72 14.85 -19.71
CA ARG A 287 -37.69 13.42 -19.55
C ARG A 287 -37.03 13.01 -18.22
N LEU A 288 -35.93 13.66 -17.86
CA LEU A 288 -35.28 13.45 -16.57
C LEU A 288 -36.20 13.86 -15.40
N LEU A 289 -36.83 15.02 -15.49
CA LEU A 289 -37.77 15.48 -14.46
C LEU A 289 -38.96 14.52 -14.30
N ALA A 290 -39.49 13.98 -15.42
CA ALA A 290 -40.58 13.01 -15.40
C ALA A 290 -40.15 11.71 -14.72
N ASP A 291 -38.97 11.17 -15.06
CA ASP A 291 -38.43 9.94 -14.52
C ASP A 291 -38.16 10.04 -12.99
N ARG A 292 -37.45 11.08 -12.57
CA ARG A 292 -37.16 11.34 -11.17
C ARG A 292 -38.38 11.76 -10.36
N GLY A 293 -39.27 12.50 -11.00
CA GLY A 293 -40.56 12.90 -10.40
C GLY A 293 -41.48 11.71 -10.15
N ALA A 294 -41.55 10.75 -11.09
CA ALA A 294 -42.32 9.51 -10.92
C ALA A 294 -41.75 8.64 -9.77
N ALA A 295 -40.41 8.61 -9.63
CA ALA A 295 -39.75 7.95 -8.50
C ALA A 295 -40.02 8.62 -7.15
N ALA A 296 -40.07 9.96 -7.12
CA ALA A 296 -40.34 10.74 -5.92
C ALA A 296 -41.81 10.71 -5.53
N GLN A 297 -42.71 10.81 -6.49
CA GLN A 297 -44.18 10.85 -6.33
C GLN A 297 -44.83 9.86 -7.28
N PRO A 298 -45.26 8.68 -6.82
CA PRO A 298 -45.95 7.69 -7.67
C PRO A 298 -47.15 8.32 -8.39
N GLY A 299 -47.20 8.17 -9.72
CA GLY A 299 -48.25 8.72 -10.57
C GLY A 299 -47.99 10.14 -11.08
N PHE A 300 -46.90 10.78 -10.72
CA PHE A 300 -46.47 12.05 -11.30
C PHE A 300 -46.16 11.89 -12.80
N ARG A 301 -46.71 12.81 -13.60
CA ARG A 301 -46.48 12.93 -15.02
C ARG A 301 -46.32 14.39 -15.39
N THR A 302 -45.35 14.71 -16.20
CA THR A 302 -45.12 16.09 -16.68
C THR A 302 -46.15 16.57 -17.71
N ASP A 303 -46.99 15.66 -18.21
CA ASP A 303 -48.03 15.91 -19.23
C ASP A 303 -49.46 15.62 -18.71
N SER A 304 -49.67 15.59 -17.38
CA SER A 304 -50.97 15.28 -16.78
C SER A 304 -52.07 16.30 -17.12
N ASP A 305 -51.72 17.58 -17.22
CA ASP A 305 -52.50 18.70 -17.57
C ASP A 305 -51.65 19.85 -18.07
N GLU A 306 -52.25 20.88 -18.70
CA GLU A 306 -51.53 22.01 -19.34
C GLU A 306 -50.75 22.86 -18.32
N GLU A 307 -51.24 23.03 -17.13
CA GLU A 307 -50.59 23.76 -16.02
C GLU A 307 -49.33 23.02 -15.53
N THR A 308 -49.46 21.73 -15.28
CA THR A 308 -48.33 20.89 -14.90
C THR A 308 -47.27 20.83 -15.99
N ALA A 309 -47.67 20.71 -17.26
CA ALA A 309 -46.72 20.71 -18.39
C ALA A 309 -45.96 22.03 -18.51
N ALA A 310 -46.69 23.18 -18.40
CA ALA A 310 -46.05 24.49 -18.42
C ALA A 310 -45.07 24.69 -17.25
N ALA A 311 -45.50 24.29 -16.03
CA ALA A 311 -44.65 24.39 -14.82
C ALA A 311 -43.42 23.49 -14.92
N ALA A 312 -43.55 22.26 -15.40
CA ALA A 312 -42.41 21.36 -15.61
C ALA A 312 -41.40 21.90 -16.63
N ALA A 313 -41.89 22.45 -17.75
CA ALA A 313 -41.01 23.08 -18.75
C ALA A 313 -40.29 24.33 -18.17
N GLU A 314 -41.01 25.11 -17.35
CA GLU A 314 -40.47 26.27 -16.66
C GLU A 314 -39.38 25.89 -15.65
N ILE A 315 -39.59 24.85 -14.85
CA ILE A 315 -38.60 24.30 -13.91
C ILE A 315 -37.32 23.92 -14.67
N CYS A 316 -37.43 23.13 -15.74
CA CYS A 316 -36.26 22.69 -16.51
C CYS A 316 -35.47 23.85 -17.13
N ARG A 317 -36.17 24.86 -17.68
CA ARG A 317 -35.53 26.08 -18.22
C ARG A 317 -34.82 26.91 -17.15
N ARG A 318 -35.45 27.10 -15.98
CA ARG A 318 -34.87 27.84 -14.86
C ARG A 318 -33.69 27.14 -14.21
N LEU A 319 -33.63 25.83 -14.33
CA LEU A 319 -32.51 25.01 -13.87
C LEU A 319 -31.44 24.82 -14.94
N ASP A 320 -31.52 25.58 -16.03
CA ASP A 320 -30.57 25.55 -17.16
C ASP A 320 -30.35 24.13 -17.71
N GLY A 321 -31.30 23.21 -17.52
CA GLY A 321 -31.14 21.80 -17.92
C GLY A 321 -30.05 21.04 -17.15
N LEU A 322 -29.56 21.53 -16.03
CA LEU A 322 -28.55 20.86 -15.20
C LEU A 322 -29.12 19.62 -14.50
N PRO A 323 -28.60 18.41 -14.79
CA PRO A 323 -29.16 17.15 -14.25
C PRO A 323 -29.29 17.14 -12.73
N LEU A 324 -28.26 17.52 -12.00
CA LEU A 324 -28.29 17.55 -10.53
C LEU A 324 -29.36 18.52 -10.00
N ALA A 325 -29.50 19.70 -10.62
CA ALA A 325 -30.49 20.66 -10.21
C ALA A 325 -31.93 20.14 -10.45
N ILE A 326 -32.13 19.44 -11.58
CA ILE A 326 -33.41 18.80 -11.89
C ILE A 326 -33.73 17.66 -10.91
N GLU A 327 -32.75 16.84 -10.55
CA GLU A 327 -32.93 15.75 -9.57
C GLU A 327 -33.28 16.30 -8.17
N LEU A 328 -32.62 17.38 -7.73
CA LEU A 328 -32.95 18.07 -6.49
C LEU A 328 -34.37 18.69 -6.51
N ALA A 329 -34.76 19.26 -7.63
CA ALA A 329 -36.14 19.79 -7.80
C ALA A 329 -37.17 18.65 -7.82
N ALA A 330 -36.89 17.54 -8.51
CA ALA A 330 -37.77 16.37 -8.60
C ALA A 330 -38.03 15.74 -7.22
N ALA A 331 -37.03 15.68 -6.35
CA ALA A 331 -37.18 15.20 -4.98
C ALA A 331 -38.22 16.00 -4.16
N ARG A 332 -38.46 17.28 -4.53
CA ARG A 332 -39.39 18.16 -3.85
C ARG A 332 -40.86 17.93 -4.27
N LEU A 333 -41.08 17.18 -5.35
CA LEU A 333 -42.46 16.82 -5.76
C LEU A 333 -43.19 15.99 -4.72
N ARG A 334 -42.50 15.38 -3.76
CA ARG A 334 -43.13 14.75 -2.58
C ARG A 334 -43.93 15.74 -1.70
N MET A 335 -43.53 17.03 -1.73
CA MET A 335 -44.08 18.05 -0.81
C MET A 335 -44.72 19.24 -1.52
N LEU A 336 -44.35 19.50 -2.76
CA LEU A 336 -44.73 20.69 -3.50
C LEU A 336 -45.27 20.33 -4.88
N SER A 337 -46.25 21.07 -5.39
CA SER A 337 -46.70 20.96 -6.77
C SER A 337 -45.64 21.54 -7.73
N PRO A 338 -45.62 21.12 -9.01
CA PRO A 338 -44.72 21.69 -10.01
C PRO A 338 -44.77 23.23 -10.10
N ARG A 339 -45.99 23.79 -10.01
CA ARG A 339 -46.17 25.24 -10.02
C ARG A 339 -45.52 25.92 -8.82
N GLN A 340 -45.71 25.34 -7.60
CA GLN A 340 -45.07 25.88 -6.40
C GLN A 340 -43.53 25.78 -6.45
N ILE A 341 -42.97 24.75 -7.10
CA ILE A 341 -41.53 24.64 -7.31
C ILE A 341 -41.06 25.75 -8.24
N ALA A 342 -41.73 25.92 -9.39
CA ALA A 342 -41.39 26.96 -10.34
C ALA A 342 -41.42 28.35 -9.70
N ASP A 343 -42.50 28.72 -8.97
CA ASP A 343 -42.63 30.02 -8.32
C ASP A 343 -41.50 30.30 -7.33
N ARG A 344 -41.11 29.31 -6.53
CA ARG A 344 -40.05 29.47 -5.53
C ARG A 344 -38.67 29.58 -6.15
N LEU A 345 -38.43 28.95 -7.30
CA LEU A 345 -37.21 29.16 -8.08
C LEU A 345 -37.10 30.59 -8.57
N ASP A 346 -38.22 31.22 -9.00
CA ASP A 346 -38.24 32.60 -9.47
C ASP A 346 -37.84 33.61 -8.40
N ASP A 347 -38.38 33.47 -7.18
CA ASP A 347 -38.07 34.37 -6.08
C ASP A 347 -36.57 34.34 -5.71
N ARG A 348 -35.95 33.17 -5.76
CA ARG A 348 -34.53 32.99 -5.41
C ARG A 348 -33.59 33.53 -6.47
N PHE A 349 -33.87 33.31 -7.75
CA PHE A 349 -33.05 33.85 -8.82
C PHE A 349 -33.07 35.40 -8.85
N ARG A 350 -34.18 36.03 -8.44
CA ARG A 350 -34.26 37.47 -8.26
C ARG A 350 -33.35 38.00 -7.15
N LEU A 351 -33.19 37.26 -6.06
CA LEU A 351 -32.31 37.63 -4.94
C LEU A 351 -30.82 37.50 -5.29
N LEU A 352 -30.45 36.49 -6.07
CA LEU A 352 -29.04 36.18 -6.41
C LEU A 352 -28.49 37.05 -7.53
N THR A 353 -29.32 37.59 -8.45
CA THR A 353 -28.88 38.50 -9.53
C THR A 353 -28.39 39.84 -9.02
N SER A 354 -28.56 40.17 -7.76
CA SER A 354 -28.13 41.43 -7.15
C SER A 354 -26.71 41.42 -6.53
N GLY A 355 -26.00 40.28 -6.49
CA GLY A 355 -24.85 40.14 -5.58
C GLY A 355 -23.45 39.96 -6.16
N SER A 356 -23.20 39.37 -7.29
CA SER A 356 -21.81 39.10 -7.75
C SER A 356 -21.68 39.03 -9.29
N ARG A 357 -20.77 39.83 -9.84
CA ARG A 357 -20.49 39.90 -11.28
C ARG A 357 -19.43 38.93 -11.78
N THR A 358 -18.84 38.10 -10.93
CA THR A 358 -17.67 37.28 -11.24
C THR A 358 -17.93 35.79 -11.32
N VAL A 359 -19.11 35.30 -10.95
CA VAL A 359 -19.47 33.87 -10.98
C VAL A 359 -20.27 33.56 -12.24
N LEU A 360 -19.94 32.47 -12.92
CA LEU A 360 -20.63 32.02 -14.13
C LEU A 360 -22.12 31.75 -13.84
N PRO A 361 -23.06 32.13 -14.72
CA PRO A 361 -24.52 31.99 -14.49
C PRO A 361 -24.92 30.57 -14.07
N ARG A 362 -24.37 29.53 -14.66
CA ARG A 362 -24.65 28.12 -14.38
C ARG A 362 -24.23 27.66 -12.96
N GLN A 363 -23.13 28.21 -12.42
CA GLN A 363 -22.71 27.96 -11.03
C GLN A 363 -23.65 28.68 -10.05
N GLN A 364 -24.16 29.83 -10.40
CA GLN A 364 -25.19 30.56 -9.62
C GLN A 364 -26.48 29.75 -9.54
N THR A 365 -26.92 29.13 -10.63
CA THR A 365 -28.12 28.32 -10.72
C THR A 365 -28.03 27.12 -9.79
N LEU A 366 -26.93 26.36 -9.84
CA LEU A 366 -26.74 25.17 -9.00
C LEU A 366 -26.65 25.56 -7.53
N ARG A 367 -25.87 26.60 -7.18
CA ARG A 367 -25.78 27.13 -5.82
C ARG A 367 -27.15 27.57 -5.30
N ALA A 368 -27.96 28.24 -6.12
CA ALA A 368 -29.33 28.65 -5.77
C ALA A 368 -30.22 27.48 -5.40
N VAL A 369 -30.11 26.36 -6.11
CA VAL A 369 -30.90 25.16 -5.85
C VAL A 369 -30.45 24.46 -4.58
N VAL A 370 -29.13 24.41 -4.33
CA VAL A 370 -28.59 23.85 -3.08
C VAL A 370 -28.96 24.75 -1.90
N ASP A 371 -28.86 26.09 -2.02
CA ASP A 371 -29.34 27.06 -1.03
C ASP A 371 -30.83 26.87 -0.72
N TRP A 372 -31.66 26.70 -1.76
CA TRP A 372 -33.07 26.41 -1.55
C TRP A 372 -33.31 25.08 -0.84
N SER A 373 -32.57 24.05 -1.20
CA SER A 373 -32.62 22.76 -0.54
C SER A 373 -32.20 22.85 0.92
N TRP A 374 -31.17 23.62 1.24
CA TRP A 374 -30.72 23.92 2.58
C TRP A 374 -31.77 24.64 3.44
N ASP A 375 -32.44 25.64 2.87
CA ASP A 375 -33.46 26.41 3.60
C ASP A 375 -34.72 25.60 3.98
N LEU A 376 -34.95 24.51 3.24
CA LEU A 376 -36.04 23.59 3.54
C LEU A 376 -35.69 22.53 4.61
N LEU A 377 -34.40 22.50 5.06
CA LEU A 377 -33.95 21.63 6.13
C LEU A 377 -34.30 22.27 7.50
N ASP A 378 -34.64 21.43 8.45
CA ASP A 378 -34.67 21.84 9.85
C ASP A 378 -33.24 21.99 10.44
N ALA A 379 -33.14 22.50 11.67
CA ALA A 379 -31.85 22.78 12.28
C ALA A 379 -31.02 21.50 12.52
N PRO A 380 -31.55 20.36 12.99
CA PRO A 380 -30.81 19.11 13.09
C PRO A 380 -30.34 18.56 11.73
N GLU A 381 -31.16 18.62 10.69
CA GLU A 381 -30.78 18.18 9.34
C GLU A 381 -29.63 19.01 8.78
N ARG A 382 -29.69 20.34 8.98
CA ARG A 382 -28.58 21.25 8.59
C ARG A 382 -27.28 20.92 9.32
N ALA A 383 -27.39 20.60 10.62
CA ALA A 383 -26.24 20.24 11.43
C ALA A 383 -25.57 18.95 10.90
N VAL A 384 -26.34 17.90 10.65
CA VAL A 384 -25.82 16.64 10.11
C VAL A 384 -25.23 16.88 8.72
N LEU A 385 -25.94 17.58 7.82
CA LEU A 385 -25.46 17.80 6.45
C LEU A 385 -24.12 18.53 6.42
N ARG A 386 -23.96 19.64 7.19
CA ARG A 386 -22.67 20.36 7.22
C ARG A 386 -21.55 19.54 7.85
N ARG A 387 -21.84 18.74 8.89
CA ARG A 387 -20.87 17.89 9.58
C ARG A 387 -20.42 16.71 8.72
N LEU A 388 -21.26 16.18 7.84
CA LEU A 388 -20.89 15.14 6.88
C LEU A 388 -19.78 15.57 5.90
N SER A 389 -19.56 16.86 5.70
CA SER A 389 -18.54 17.38 4.79
C SER A 389 -17.09 17.09 5.22
N VAL A 390 -16.87 16.63 6.45
CA VAL A 390 -15.52 16.32 6.94
C VAL A 390 -15.01 14.94 6.51
N PHE A 391 -15.88 14.08 5.97
CA PHE A 391 -15.51 12.74 5.54
C PHE A 391 -14.93 12.73 4.12
N ALA A 392 -13.85 12.01 3.95
CA ALA A 392 -13.23 11.74 2.66
C ALA A 392 -13.86 10.47 2.04
N GLY A 393 -14.52 10.60 0.87
CA GLY A 393 -15.12 9.46 0.17
C GLY A 393 -16.37 8.87 0.83
N GLY A 394 -16.92 9.52 1.88
CA GLY A 394 -18.13 9.11 2.60
C GLY A 394 -17.82 8.35 3.90
N CYS A 395 -18.89 7.88 4.58
CA CYS A 395 -18.82 7.27 5.90
C CYS A 395 -19.81 6.13 6.09
N THR A 396 -19.59 5.30 7.10
CA THR A 396 -20.57 4.34 7.63
C THR A 396 -21.59 5.07 8.54
N LEU A 397 -22.68 4.40 8.87
CA LEU A 397 -23.66 4.94 9.85
C LEU A 397 -22.97 5.20 11.20
N ALA A 398 -22.18 4.26 11.69
CA ALA A 398 -21.48 4.39 12.97
C ALA A 398 -20.51 5.60 13.00
N ALA A 399 -19.80 5.86 11.89
CA ALA A 399 -18.96 7.03 11.76
C ALA A 399 -19.79 8.33 11.77
N ALA A 400 -20.93 8.36 11.05
CA ALA A 400 -21.81 9.50 11.03
C ALA A 400 -22.41 9.78 12.43
N GLU A 401 -22.85 8.75 13.15
CA GLU A 401 -23.35 8.86 14.52
C GLU A 401 -22.29 9.43 15.47
N ALA A 402 -21.04 8.96 15.35
CA ALA A 402 -19.95 9.42 16.21
C ALA A 402 -19.50 10.87 15.91
N VAL A 403 -19.48 11.25 14.63
CA VAL A 403 -18.91 12.53 14.18
C VAL A 403 -19.96 13.63 14.05
N CYS A 404 -21.22 13.29 13.63
CA CYS A 404 -22.24 14.31 13.36
C CYS A 404 -23.16 14.58 14.56
N ALA A 405 -23.10 13.79 15.65
CA ALA A 405 -24.00 13.92 16.78
C ALA A 405 -23.71 15.16 17.64
N HIS A 406 -22.87 15.04 18.64
CA HIS A 406 -22.59 16.13 19.56
C HIS A 406 -21.33 16.89 19.16
N PRO A 407 -21.29 18.22 19.36
CA PRO A 407 -20.02 18.92 19.42
C PRO A 407 -19.21 18.38 20.61
N ALA A 408 -17.87 18.36 20.49
CA ALA A 408 -17.02 17.98 21.60
C ALA A 408 -17.38 18.82 22.86
N PRO A 409 -17.39 18.22 24.07
CA PRO A 409 -17.77 18.91 25.31
C PRO A 409 -16.98 20.18 25.58
N ASP A 410 -15.76 20.26 25.02
CA ASP A 410 -14.82 21.36 25.19
C ASP A 410 -14.76 22.32 23.99
N ALA A 411 -15.69 22.21 23.02
CA ALA A 411 -15.72 23.10 21.88
C ALA A 411 -15.95 24.54 22.35
N PRO A 412 -15.09 25.50 22.01
CA PRO A 412 -15.31 26.88 22.38
C PRO A 412 -16.62 27.36 21.72
N VAL A 413 -17.54 27.85 22.53
CA VAL A 413 -18.75 28.51 22.03
C VAL A 413 -18.30 29.82 21.37
N VAL A 414 -18.19 29.82 20.05
CA VAL A 414 -17.85 30.99 19.27
C VAL A 414 -19.14 31.47 18.59
N GLY A 415 -19.72 32.53 19.13
CA GLY A 415 -20.92 33.21 18.60
C GLY A 415 -22.15 33.06 19.50
N ASP A 416 -23.14 33.89 19.24
CA ASP A 416 -24.42 33.92 19.97
C ASP A 416 -25.40 32.80 19.53
N ASP A 417 -25.09 32.03 18.49
CA ASP A 417 -25.94 30.92 18.05
C ASP A 417 -25.54 29.62 18.76
N PRO A 418 -26.46 28.97 19.45
CA PRO A 418 -26.19 27.71 20.12
C PRO A 418 -25.85 26.63 19.07
N VAL A 419 -24.77 25.93 19.29
CA VAL A 419 -24.45 24.73 18.51
C VAL A 419 -25.62 23.75 18.62
N GLU A 420 -26.24 23.40 17.50
CA GLU A 420 -27.42 22.54 17.51
C GLU A 420 -27.05 21.14 18.00
N PRO A 421 -27.55 20.69 19.15
CA PRO A 421 -27.29 19.36 19.65
C PRO A 421 -28.08 18.34 18.81
N VAL A 422 -27.38 17.32 18.31
CA VAL A 422 -27.98 16.18 17.60
C VAL A 422 -27.77 14.94 18.46
N ASP A 423 -28.86 14.24 18.82
CA ASP A 423 -28.71 12.96 19.51
C ASP A 423 -28.16 11.91 18.56
N PRO A 424 -27.12 11.12 18.93
CA PRO A 424 -26.61 10.05 18.10
C PRO A 424 -27.68 9.12 17.52
N ARG A 425 -28.74 8.87 18.28
CA ARG A 425 -29.87 8.01 17.88
C ARG A 425 -30.73 8.60 16.76
N ASP A 426 -30.71 9.91 16.59
CA ASP A 426 -31.48 10.61 15.55
C ASP A 426 -30.73 10.70 14.24
N VAL A 427 -29.39 10.50 14.23
CA VAL A 427 -28.56 10.63 13.04
C VAL A 427 -29.01 9.71 11.91
N ALA A 428 -29.36 8.47 12.20
CA ALA A 428 -29.87 7.54 11.19
C ALA A 428 -31.15 8.04 10.51
N VAL A 429 -32.07 8.63 11.28
CA VAL A 429 -33.33 9.19 10.75
C VAL A 429 -33.05 10.44 9.93
N LEU A 430 -32.16 11.31 10.42
CA LEU A 430 -31.76 12.53 9.73
C LEU A 430 -31.04 12.21 8.41
N LEU A 431 -30.14 11.21 8.39
CA LEU A 431 -29.52 10.70 7.17
C LEU A 431 -30.56 10.19 6.17
N GLY A 432 -31.55 9.41 6.64
CA GLY A 432 -32.65 8.94 5.80
C GLY A 432 -33.40 10.10 5.17
N SER A 433 -33.72 11.13 5.95
CA SER A 433 -34.36 12.36 5.46
C SER A 433 -33.50 13.10 4.43
N LEU A 434 -32.18 13.20 4.65
CA LEU A 434 -31.27 13.85 3.71
C LEU A 434 -31.11 13.04 2.41
N VAL A 435 -31.15 11.70 2.49
CA VAL A 435 -31.19 10.81 1.30
C VAL A 435 -32.48 11.03 0.53
N ASP A 436 -33.62 11.06 1.21
CA ASP A 436 -34.92 11.35 0.61
C ASP A 436 -35.00 12.71 -0.09
N LYS A 437 -34.22 13.67 0.41
CA LYS A 437 -34.08 15.01 -0.17
C LYS A 437 -33.00 15.10 -1.25
N SER A 438 -32.35 13.96 -1.61
CA SER A 438 -31.28 13.85 -2.61
C SER A 438 -30.04 14.71 -2.31
N LEU A 439 -29.78 14.99 -1.03
CA LEU A 439 -28.60 15.71 -0.56
C LEU A 439 -27.48 14.77 -0.13
N VAL A 440 -27.83 13.54 0.25
CA VAL A 440 -26.93 12.46 0.61
C VAL A 440 -27.20 11.27 -0.30
N VAL A 441 -26.15 10.63 -0.77
CA VAL A 441 -26.26 9.36 -1.51
C VAL A 441 -25.96 8.22 -0.56
N ALA A 442 -26.88 7.26 -0.47
CA ALA A 442 -26.68 6.01 0.26
C ALA A 442 -26.51 4.88 -0.75
N ALA A 443 -25.44 4.10 -0.61
CA ALA A 443 -25.19 2.94 -1.45
C ALA A 443 -24.64 1.78 -0.61
N PRO A 444 -24.99 0.52 -0.91
CA PRO A 444 -24.38 -0.62 -0.26
C PRO A 444 -22.89 -0.70 -0.64
N ALA A 445 -22.03 -0.98 0.34
CA ALA A 445 -20.65 -1.37 0.13
C ALA A 445 -20.57 -2.87 -0.17
N ASP A 446 -19.38 -3.36 -0.52
CA ASP A 446 -19.17 -4.76 -0.93
C ASP A 446 -19.43 -5.77 0.21
N ASP A 447 -19.34 -5.32 1.48
CA ASP A 447 -19.70 -6.09 2.67
C ASP A 447 -21.21 -6.06 2.99
N GLY A 448 -22.01 -5.33 2.20
CA GLY A 448 -23.46 -5.16 2.40
C GLY A 448 -23.85 -4.06 3.40
N GLU A 449 -22.88 -3.38 4.04
CA GLU A 449 -23.15 -2.21 4.86
C GLU A 449 -23.48 -0.98 4.00
N MET A 450 -24.33 -0.09 4.54
CA MET A 450 -24.67 1.14 3.84
C MET A 450 -23.59 2.21 4.06
N ARG A 451 -23.14 2.82 2.96
CA ARG A 451 -22.23 3.95 2.96
C ARG A 451 -22.94 5.22 2.52
N TYR A 452 -22.69 6.30 3.25
CA TYR A 452 -23.30 7.62 3.02
C TYR A 452 -22.24 8.57 2.52
N ARG A 453 -22.52 9.27 1.42
CA ARG A 453 -21.63 10.26 0.85
C ARG A 453 -22.36 11.49 0.36
N LEU A 454 -21.71 12.64 0.40
CA LEU A 454 -22.17 13.85 -0.27
C LEU A 454 -21.78 13.82 -1.74
N LEU A 455 -22.66 14.37 -2.59
CA LEU A 455 -22.22 14.76 -3.93
C LEU A 455 -21.24 15.91 -3.78
N GLU A 456 -20.23 15.99 -4.63
CA GLU A 456 -19.15 16.98 -4.53
C GLU A 456 -19.66 18.41 -4.31
N THR A 457 -20.53 18.88 -5.19
CA THR A 457 -21.11 20.24 -5.11
C THR A 457 -21.89 20.49 -3.81
N VAL A 458 -22.55 19.44 -3.27
CA VAL A 458 -23.25 19.51 -1.98
C VAL A 458 -22.23 19.50 -0.84
N GLY A 459 -21.14 18.74 -1.00
CA GLY A 459 -20.03 18.68 -0.06
C GLY A 459 -19.32 20.03 0.09
N GLU A 460 -18.93 20.67 -1.05
CA GLU A 460 -18.36 22.02 -1.07
C GLU A 460 -19.27 23.04 -0.36
N TYR A 461 -20.56 22.99 -0.66
CA TYR A 461 -21.53 23.85 -0.04
C TYR A 461 -21.66 23.60 1.47
N ALA A 462 -21.75 22.34 1.88
CA ALA A 462 -21.86 21.92 3.27
C ALA A 462 -20.59 22.29 4.08
N ALA A 463 -19.41 22.17 3.47
CA ALA A 463 -18.14 22.59 4.07
C ALA A 463 -18.13 24.10 4.35
N GLY A 464 -18.60 24.93 3.39
CA GLY A 464 -18.77 26.37 3.61
C GLY A 464 -19.75 26.68 4.76
N ARG A 465 -20.85 25.93 4.87
CA ARG A 465 -21.82 26.09 5.98
C ARG A 465 -21.24 25.63 7.33
N LEU A 466 -20.33 24.66 7.31
CA LEU A 466 -19.62 24.22 8.52
C LEU A 466 -18.67 25.32 9.03
N ASP A 467 -18.01 26.04 8.09
CA ASP A 467 -17.16 27.19 8.44
C ASP A 467 -18.01 28.36 8.99
N GLU A 468 -19.12 28.69 8.34
CA GLU A 468 -20.05 29.73 8.82
C GLU A 468 -20.58 29.43 10.21
N ALA A 469 -20.81 28.15 10.54
CA ALA A 469 -21.24 27.71 11.86
C ALA A 469 -20.10 27.65 12.90
N ALA A 470 -18.84 27.89 12.50
CA ALA A 470 -17.65 27.79 13.34
C ALA A 470 -17.46 26.42 14.04
N GLU A 471 -18.06 25.36 13.48
CA GLU A 471 -18.00 23.98 14.04
C GLU A 471 -16.82 23.17 13.50
N ARG A 472 -16.12 23.62 12.44
CA ARG A 472 -15.10 22.84 11.72
C ARG A 472 -14.10 22.17 12.65
N THR A 473 -13.41 22.90 13.48
CA THR A 473 -12.35 22.39 14.37
C THR A 473 -12.88 21.28 15.29
N ALA A 474 -14.08 21.44 15.84
CA ALA A 474 -14.68 20.46 16.74
C ALA A 474 -15.07 19.17 15.98
N VAL A 475 -15.68 19.30 14.81
CA VAL A 475 -16.11 18.16 14.00
C VAL A 475 -14.90 17.42 13.41
N GLU A 476 -13.89 18.13 12.96
CA GLU A 476 -12.62 17.53 12.51
C GLU A 476 -11.89 16.79 13.64
N ARG A 477 -11.97 17.30 14.88
CA ARG A 477 -11.44 16.59 16.05
C ARG A 477 -12.22 15.30 16.33
N GLN A 478 -13.54 15.32 16.20
CA GLN A 478 -14.37 14.10 16.35
C GLN A 478 -14.03 13.07 15.27
N HIS A 479 -13.89 13.50 14.03
CA HIS A 479 -13.47 12.65 12.93
C HIS A 479 -12.07 12.02 13.21
N LEU A 480 -11.10 12.83 13.63
CA LEU A 480 -9.76 12.36 14.00
C LEU A 480 -9.84 11.28 15.10
N VAL A 481 -10.55 11.55 16.18
CA VAL A 481 -10.68 10.63 17.31
C VAL A 481 -11.36 9.33 16.90
N PHE A 482 -12.42 9.40 16.09
CA PHE A 482 -13.11 8.22 15.60
C PHE A 482 -12.19 7.33 14.75
N TYR A 483 -11.51 7.91 13.77
CA TYR A 483 -10.63 7.13 12.89
C TYR A 483 -9.34 6.68 13.57
N ARG A 484 -8.85 7.43 14.55
CA ARG A 484 -7.76 6.97 15.43
C ARG A 484 -8.18 5.73 16.23
N GLU A 485 -9.39 5.74 16.82
CA GLU A 485 -9.90 4.57 17.54
C GLU A 485 -10.15 3.39 16.59
N LEU A 486 -10.67 3.64 15.40
CA LEU A 486 -10.85 2.60 14.38
C LEU A 486 -9.50 1.95 14.04
N ALA A 487 -8.47 2.72 13.72
CA ALA A 487 -7.14 2.17 13.44
C ALA A 487 -6.57 1.39 14.64
N ARG A 488 -6.63 2.00 15.84
CA ARG A 488 -6.08 1.43 17.07
C ARG A 488 -6.74 0.10 17.47
N THR A 489 -8.05 -0.01 17.32
CA THR A 489 -8.80 -1.22 17.67
C THR A 489 -8.77 -2.27 16.57
N THR A 490 -8.52 -1.89 15.34
CA THR A 490 -8.40 -2.82 14.21
C THR A 490 -6.99 -3.41 14.07
N ASP A 491 -5.92 -2.70 14.51
CA ASP A 491 -4.53 -3.21 14.43
C ASP A 491 -4.37 -4.62 15.02
N PRO A 492 -4.90 -4.95 16.21
CA PRO A 492 -4.80 -6.31 16.74
C PRO A 492 -5.48 -7.37 15.88
N GLU A 493 -6.59 -7.02 15.21
CA GLU A 493 -7.35 -7.93 14.34
C GLU A 493 -6.61 -8.30 13.05
N LEU A 494 -5.57 -7.53 12.70
CA LEU A 494 -4.67 -7.87 11.59
C LEU A 494 -3.81 -9.12 11.90
N ARG A 495 -3.91 -9.67 13.11
CA ARG A 495 -3.17 -10.84 13.60
C ARG A 495 -4.15 -11.91 14.02
N GLY A 496 -4.29 -12.94 13.18
CA GLY A 496 -5.20 -14.05 13.43
C GLY A 496 -6.38 -14.13 12.47
N SER A 497 -7.47 -14.77 12.91
CA SER A 497 -8.62 -15.11 12.05
C SER A 497 -9.42 -13.91 11.52
N GLY A 498 -9.29 -12.73 12.16
CA GLY A 498 -9.92 -11.47 11.74
C GLY A 498 -9.20 -10.74 10.61
N GLN A 499 -8.02 -11.19 10.24
CA GLN A 499 -7.06 -10.51 9.38
C GLN A 499 -7.65 -9.97 8.07
N ARG A 500 -8.40 -10.78 7.34
CA ARG A 500 -9.00 -10.38 6.07
C ARG A 500 -10.03 -9.25 6.25
N ALA A 501 -10.92 -9.39 7.22
CA ALA A 501 -11.94 -8.37 7.50
C ALA A 501 -11.31 -7.05 7.96
N ALA A 502 -10.22 -7.13 8.76
CA ALA A 502 -9.47 -5.96 9.20
C ALA A 502 -8.76 -5.25 8.03
N ILE A 503 -8.16 -6.00 7.10
CA ILE A 503 -7.56 -5.44 5.87
C ILE A 503 -8.62 -4.74 5.04
N GLU A 504 -9.75 -5.39 4.75
CA GLU A 504 -10.86 -4.84 3.95
C GLU A 504 -11.46 -3.58 4.60
N LEU A 505 -11.56 -3.55 5.94
CA LEU A 505 -12.03 -2.37 6.69
C LEU A 505 -11.05 -1.20 6.56
N LEU A 506 -9.76 -1.41 6.83
CA LEU A 506 -8.75 -0.35 6.74
C LEU A 506 -8.60 0.16 5.31
N GLU A 507 -8.67 -0.71 4.31
CA GLU A 507 -8.62 -0.34 2.90
C GLU A 507 -9.79 0.56 2.51
N ARG A 508 -10.99 0.22 2.92
CA ARG A 508 -12.21 1.01 2.66
C ARG A 508 -12.19 2.38 3.32
N GLU A 509 -11.67 2.49 4.54
CA GLU A 509 -11.61 3.72 5.30
C GLU A 509 -10.29 4.50 5.14
N TYR A 510 -9.43 4.05 4.20
CA TYR A 510 -8.06 4.53 4.12
C TYR A 510 -7.97 6.05 3.89
N GLU A 511 -8.82 6.62 3.03
CA GLU A 511 -8.82 8.07 2.79
C GLU A 511 -9.29 8.87 4.02
N ASN A 512 -10.22 8.34 4.80
CA ASN A 512 -10.59 8.94 6.08
C ASN A 512 -9.44 8.86 7.11
N LEU A 513 -8.69 7.74 7.13
CA LEU A 513 -7.52 7.57 7.97
C LEU A 513 -6.39 8.53 7.58
N ARG A 514 -6.12 8.70 6.29
CA ARG A 514 -5.18 9.70 5.78
C ARG A 514 -5.61 11.12 6.14
N THR A 515 -6.91 11.42 6.03
CA THR A 515 -7.46 12.71 6.44
C THR A 515 -7.32 12.92 7.95
N ALA A 516 -7.51 11.89 8.77
CA ALA A 516 -7.26 11.97 10.21
C ALA A 516 -5.79 12.26 10.54
N LEU A 517 -4.85 11.60 9.84
CA LEU A 517 -3.41 11.85 9.95
C LEU A 517 -3.06 13.30 9.59
N ARG A 518 -3.55 13.80 8.42
CA ARG A 518 -3.33 15.19 7.99
C ARG A 518 -3.80 16.19 9.05
N ARG A 519 -4.99 15.97 9.61
CA ARG A 519 -5.57 16.82 10.67
C ARG A 519 -4.75 16.79 11.95
N ALA A 520 -4.29 15.62 12.38
CA ALA A 520 -3.44 15.48 13.56
C ALA A 520 -2.10 16.20 13.38
N VAL A 521 -1.46 16.05 12.21
CA VAL A 521 -0.21 16.76 11.87
C VAL A 521 -0.44 18.27 11.80
N ALA A 522 -1.50 18.73 11.13
CA ALA A 522 -1.84 20.15 11.03
C ALA A 522 -2.13 20.76 12.40
N ALA A 523 -2.79 20.03 13.29
CA ALA A 523 -3.03 20.43 14.69
C ALA A 523 -1.76 20.35 15.57
N ARG A 524 -0.65 19.77 15.06
CA ARG A 524 0.57 19.47 15.82
C ARG A 524 0.33 18.62 17.07
N ASP A 525 -0.67 17.74 17.01
CA ASP A 525 -1.00 16.82 18.10
C ASP A 525 -0.13 15.56 18.02
N GLU A 526 1.08 15.67 18.56
CA GLU A 526 2.09 14.60 18.50
C GLU A 526 1.53 13.23 18.92
N GLN A 527 0.76 13.18 20.00
CA GLN A 527 0.33 11.89 20.54
C GLN A 527 -0.73 11.21 19.67
N GLU A 528 -1.63 11.98 19.05
CA GLU A 528 -2.58 11.45 18.09
C GLU A 528 -1.90 10.96 16.81
N VAL A 529 -0.91 11.70 16.29
CA VAL A 529 -0.12 11.27 15.13
C VAL A 529 0.64 9.99 15.45
N LEU A 530 1.34 9.92 16.59
CA LEU A 530 2.06 8.72 17.00
C LEU A 530 1.13 7.51 17.14
N CYS A 531 -0.03 7.69 17.77
CA CYS A 531 -1.01 6.61 17.93
C CYS A 531 -1.50 6.08 16.57
N LEU A 532 -1.85 6.97 15.63
CA LEU A 532 -2.29 6.60 14.28
C LEU A 532 -1.19 5.88 13.48
N VAL A 533 0.02 6.45 13.44
CA VAL A 533 1.16 5.87 12.72
C VAL A 533 1.48 4.47 13.25
N LEU A 534 1.54 4.30 14.57
CA LEU A 534 1.84 3.01 15.18
C LEU A 534 0.73 1.98 14.97
N SER A 535 -0.52 2.42 14.93
CA SER A 535 -1.67 1.53 14.66
C SER A 535 -1.78 1.11 13.19
N LEU A 536 -1.26 1.91 12.27
CA LEU A 536 -1.28 1.61 10.84
C LEU A 536 0.01 0.93 10.34
N ALA A 537 1.07 0.90 11.15
CA ALA A 537 2.39 0.40 10.73
C ALA A 537 2.35 -1.03 10.20
N TRP A 538 1.61 -1.94 10.86
CA TRP A 538 1.50 -3.32 10.42
C TRP A 538 0.67 -3.46 9.14
N TYR A 539 -0.42 -2.69 9.01
CA TYR A 539 -1.21 -2.61 7.79
C TYR A 539 -0.37 -2.12 6.60
N TRP A 540 0.39 -1.03 6.77
CA TRP A 540 1.29 -0.53 5.73
C TRP A 540 2.33 -1.58 5.33
N GLN A 541 2.87 -2.30 6.30
CA GLN A 541 3.83 -3.36 6.06
C GLN A 541 3.23 -4.52 5.25
N MET A 542 2.02 -4.97 5.61
CA MET A 542 1.33 -6.05 4.91
C MET A 542 0.94 -5.67 3.48
N ARG A 543 0.59 -4.39 3.25
CA ARG A 543 0.12 -3.88 1.95
C ARG A 543 1.21 -3.19 1.13
N ASP A 544 2.46 -3.28 1.54
CA ASP A 544 3.63 -2.66 0.91
C ASP A 544 3.47 -1.14 0.69
N LEU A 545 2.85 -0.45 1.66
CA LEU A 545 2.61 0.99 1.63
C LEU A 545 3.81 1.75 2.22
N ARG A 546 5.01 1.53 1.64
CA ARG A 546 6.27 2.10 2.16
C ARG A 546 6.29 3.62 2.09
N THR A 547 5.77 4.18 1.01
CA THR A 547 5.70 5.64 0.82
C THR A 547 4.86 6.28 1.92
N ASP A 548 3.65 5.75 2.17
CA ASP A 548 2.80 6.23 3.26
C ASP A 548 3.46 6.04 4.64
N ALA A 549 4.06 4.86 4.88
CA ALA A 549 4.78 4.58 6.13
C ALA A 549 5.93 5.57 6.36
N LEU A 550 6.70 5.89 5.33
CA LEU A 550 7.80 6.85 5.40
C LEU A 550 7.28 8.28 5.61
N GLN A 551 6.36 8.74 4.74
CA GLN A 551 5.78 10.10 4.80
C GLN A 551 5.19 10.42 6.17
N TRP A 552 4.33 9.53 6.69
CA TRP A 552 3.67 9.75 7.97
C TRP A 552 4.59 9.57 9.17
N SER A 553 5.60 8.68 9.06
CA SER A 553 6.63 8.55 10.08
C SER A 553 7.56 9.78 10.12
N ASP A 554 7.88 10.37 8.97
CA ASP A 554 8.64 11.62 8.89
C ASP A 554 7.86 12.77 9.52
N ALA A 555 6.60 12.93 9.15
CA ALA A 555 5.72 13.95 9.72
C ALA A 555 5.57 13.79 11.26
N ALA A 556 5.41 12.56 11.74
CA ALA A 556 5.36 12.27 13.18
C ALA A 556 6.67 12.60 13.89
N ALA A 557 7.80 12.28 13.26
CA ALA A 557 9.13 12.48 13.80
C ALA A 557 9.54 13.97 13.92
N GLU A 558 8.91 14.85 13.14
CA GLU A 558 9.12 16.31 13.21
C GLU A 558 8.36 16.97 14.37
N LEU A 559 7.38 16.30 14.97
CA LEU A 559 6.56 16.85 16.04
C LEU A 559 7.22 16.75 17.42
N GLY A 560 8.14 15.80 17.60
CA GLY A 560 8.79 15.54 18.87
C GLY A 560 10.33 15.44 18.80
N PRO A 561 11.01 15.35 19.95
CA PRO A 561 12.46 15.19 19.97
C PRO A 561 12.89 13.81 19.45
N ASP A 562 14.08 13.74 18.83
CA ASP A 562 14.67 12.47 18.41
C ASP A 562 15.14 11.67 19.63
N PRO A 563 14.53 10.50 19.95
CA PRO A 563 14.88 9.68 21.11
C PRO A 563 16.24 8.98 20.98
N PHE A 564 16.82 8.94 19.77
CA PHE A 564 18.15 8.41 19.50
C PHE A 564 19.23 9.49 19.39
N ALA A 565 18.89 10.78 19.63
CA ALA A 565 19.88 11.85 19.66
C ALA A 565 20.81 11.69 20.87
N PRO A 566 22.12 11.94 20.72
CA PRO A 566 23.07 11.86 21.82
C PRO A 566 22.80 12.95 22.92
N PRO A 567 22.86 12.60 24.22
CA PRO A 567 23.10 11.26 24.77
C PRO A 567 21.83 10.39 24.77
N ALA A 568 21.79 9.34 23.95
CA ALA A 568 20.67 8.41 23.93
C ALA A 568 20.55 7.63 25.25
N ARG A 569 19.32 7.45 25.72
CA ARG A 569 19.06 6.69 26.96
C ARG A 569 18.64 5.26 26.63
N PRO A 570 19.11 4.25 27.40
CA PRO A 570 18.61 2.89 27.26
C PRO A 570 17.09 2.85 27.44
N ALA A 571 16.40 2.08 26.61
CA ALA A 571 14.96 1.89 26.71
C ALA A 571 14.61 1.11 27.99
N PRO A 572 13.66 1.57 28.83
CA PRO A 572 13.14 0.78 29.94
C PRO A 572 12.35 -0.42 29.40
N SER A 573 12.18 -1.47 30.23
CA SER A 573 11.31 -2.59 29.86
C SER A 573 9.84 -2.20 30.00
N LEU A 574 9.06 -2.36 28.92
CA LEU A 574 7.66 -1.96 28.84
C LEU A 574 6.81 -3.16 28.36
N HIS A 575 5.82 -3.54 29.18
CA HIS A 575 4.85 -4.57 28.82
C HIS A 575 3.62 -4.04 28.06
N GLU A 576 3.27 -2.77 28.30
CA GLU A 576 2.20 -2.08 27.56
C GLU A 576 2.68 -1.67 26.19
N ARG A 577 1.80 -1.81 25.18
CA ARG A 577 2.00 -1.22 23.85
C ARG A 577 1.62 0.26 23.89
N CYS A 578 2.23 1.06 23.05
CA CYS A 578 1.85 2.47 22.89
C CYS A 578 0.43 2.66 22.38
N THR A 579 -0.17 1.60 21.80
CA THR A 579 -1.52 1.58 21.22
C THR A 579 -2.53 0.79 22.05
N ASP A 580 -2.19 0.28 23.25
CA ASP A 580 -3.14 -0.47 24.12
C ASP A 580 -4.26 0.45 24.65
N ALA A 581 -3.96 1.72 24.86
CA ALA A 581 -4.92 2.74 25.27
C ALA A 581 -4.85 3.97 24.35
N PRO A 582 -5.96 4.73 24.22
CA PRO A 582 -5.91 6.00 23.50
C PRO A 582 -5.03 7.03 24.21
N PRO A 583 -4.52 8.06 23.51
CA PRO A 583 -3.85 9.19 24.15
C PRO A 583 -4.71 9.81 25.27
N PRO A 584 -4.10 10.36 26.34
CA PRO A 584 -2.67 10.66 26.47
C PRO A 584 -1.82 9.48 26.94
N MET A 585 -0.64 9.34 26.35
CA MET A 585 0.38 8.35 26.71
C MET A 585 1.13 8.78 27.98
N SER A 586 1.59 7.78 28.77
CA SER A 586 2.56 8.06 29.83
C SER A 586 3.90 8.57 29.25
N PRO A 587 4.74 9.28 30.00
CA PRO A 587 6.03 9.76 29.50
C PRO A 587 6.92 8.64 28.93
N GLU A 588 6.89 7.46 29.53
CA GLU A 588 7.66 6.29 29.10
C GLU A 588 7.12 5.72 27.79
N LEU A 589 5.79 5.60 27.65
CA LEU A 589 5.13 5.16 26.43
C LEU A 589 5.29 6.18 25.31
N LEU A 590 5.24 7.47 25.61
CA LEU A 590 5.46 8.52 24.61
C LEU A 590 6.89 8.46 24.04
N GLU A 591 7.89 8.26 24.91
CA GLU A 591 9.27 8.11 24.44
C GLU A 591 9.45 6.84 23.61
N GLU A 592 8.77 5.74 23.98
CA GLU A 592 8.78 4.50 23.20
C GLU A 592 8.04 4.65 21.88
N ALA A 593 6.93 5.38 21.83
CA ALA A 593 6.21 5.69 20.60
C ALA A 593 7.08 6.47 19.60
N ARG A 594 7.84 7.44 20.09
CA ARG A 594 8.85 8.17 19.28
C ARG A 594 9.93 7.23 18.74
N ARG A 595 10.42 6.28 19.55
CA ARG A 595 11.37 5.27 19.09
C ARG A 595 10.75 4.39 18.01
N GLY A 596 9.52 3.92 18.21
CA GLY A 596 8.78 3.09 17.26
C GLY A 596 8.67 3.73 15.89
N VAL A 597 8.30 5.01 15.84
CA VAL A 597 8.22 5.77 14.58
C VAL A 597 9.57 5.82 13.85
N ARG A 598 10.67 6.08 14.56
CA ARG A 598 12.02 6.07 13.98
C ARG A 598 12.45 4.68 13.48
N LEU A 599 11.96 3.61 14.10
CA LEU A 599 12.20 2.25 13.62
C LEU A 599 11.38 1.93 12.37
N ILE A 600 10.15 2.44 12.26
CA ILE A 600 9.35 2.35 11.04
C ILE A 600 10.07 3.09 9.89
N GLN A 601 10.57 4.31 10.13
CA GLN A 601 11.39 5.03 9.14
C GLN A 601 12.56 4.16 8.66
N LEU A 602 13.33 3.55 9.58
CA LEU A 602 14.49 2.73 9.26
C LEU A 602 14.19 1.62 8.26
N VAL A 603 13.05 0.95 8.40
CA VAL A 603 12.69 -0.18 7.52
C VAL A 603 11.90 0.24 6.28
N SER A 604 11.39 1.48 6.25
CA SER A 604 10.64 2.02 5.12
C SER A 604 11.50 2.84 4.16
N MET A 605 12.73 3.19 4.57
CA MET A 605 13.66 3.97 3.74
C MET A 605 14.18 3.13 2.58
N ASP A 606 13.96 3.61 1.37
CA ASP A 606 14.37 2.99 0.11
C ASP A 606 15.79 3.49 -0.32
N HIS A 607 16.71 3.57 0.63
CA HIS A 607 18.02 4.10 0.35
C HIS A 607 18.93 3.03 -0.25
N ALA A 608 19.64 3.43 -1.32
CA ALA A 608 20.75 2.66 -1.84
C ALA A 608 21.69 2.27 -0.69
N MET A 609 22.15 1.01 -0.67
CA MET A 609 23.06 0.49 0.37
C MET A 609 24.27 1.43 0.63
N ASP A 610 24.66 2.22 -0.36
CA ASP A 610 25.74 3.19 -0.28
C ASP A 610 25.51 4.30 0.76
N GLU A 611 24.26 4.70 1.02
CA GLU A 611 23.95 5.73 2.02
C GLU A 611 24.09 5.21 3.45
N TRP A 612 23.88 3.89 3.66
CA TRP A 612 24.05 3.25 4.97
C TRP A 612 25.52 3.01 5.32
N THR A 613 26.44 3.02 4.34
CA THR A 613 27.88 2.83 4.57
C THR A 613 28.58 4.08 5.07
N THR A 614 27.88 5.22 5.15
CA THR A 614 28.49 6.45 5.69
C THR A 614 28.77 6.30 7.19
N GLU A 615 29.89 6.88 7.65
CA GLU A 615 30.26 6.85 9.09
C GLU A 615 29.16 7.40 9.98
N GLN A 616 28.41 8.41 9.50
CA GLN A 616 27.31 9.02 10.25
C GLN A 616 26.11 8.07 10.38
N SER A 617 25.71 7.41 9.30
CA SER A 617 24.62 6.43 9.29
C SER A 617 24.96 5.23 10.17
N MET A 618 26.20 4.71 10.04
CA MET A 618 26.69 3.62 10.87
C MET A 618 26.77 4.00 12.36
N ALA A 619 27.15 5.22 12.68
CA ALA A 619 27.15 5.71 14.05
C ALA A 619 25.71 5.75 14.63
N ARG A 620 24.74 6.21 13.82
CA ARG A 620 23.32 6.22 14.20
C ARG A 620 22.77 4.81 14.42
N LEU A 621 23.04 3.88 13.52
CA LEU A 621 22.66 2.47 13.65
C LEU A 621 23.21 1.84 14.94
N ARG A 622 24.48 2.13 15.29
CA ARG A 622 25.07 1.66 16.56
C ARG A 622 24.36 2.23 17.79
N VAL A 623 23.91 3.48 17.73
CA VAL A 623 23.12 4.09 18.82
C VAL A 623 21.78 3.38 18.95
N ILE A 624 21.06 3.18 17.84
CA ILE A 624 19.79 2.46 17.83
C ILE A 624 19.99 1.03 18.36
N ALA A 625 20.99 0.30 17.84
CA ALA A 625 21.31 -1.07 18.26
C ALA A 625 21.71 -1.16 19.75
N GLY A 626 22.28 -0.10 20.32
CA GLY A 626 22.66 -0.01 21.74
C GLY A 626 21.53 0.43 22.69
N THR A 627 20.42 0.96 22.16
CA THR A 627 19.32 1.50 22.99
C THR A 627 18.50 0.40 23.64
N TYR A 628 18.28 -0.71 22.94
CA TYR A 628 17.52 -1.85 23.45
C TYR A 628 18.43 -2.98 23.90
N ARG A 629 17.84 -3.86 24.70
CA ARG A 629 18.43 -5.16 25.05
C ARG A 629 17.54 -6.27 24.50
N ALA A 630 18.14 -7.34 24.04
CA ALA A 630 17.42 -8.54 23.68
C ALA A 630 16.55 -9.00 24.87
N GLY A 631 15.35 -9.50 24.58
CA GLY A 631 14.45 -10.02 25.60
C GLY A 631 13.62 -8.99 26.38
N GLN A 632 13.68 -7.70 26.02
CA GLN A 632 12.72 -6.74 26.58
C GLN A 632 11.33 -6.99 25.99
N PRO A 633 10.23 -6.85 26.77
CA PRO A 633 8.88 -7.18 26.30
C PRO A 633 8.50 -6.46 25.00
N GLN A 634 8.85 -5.16 24.87
CA GLN A 634 8.57 -4.39 23.66
C GLN A 634 9.40 -4.82 22.45
N THR A 635 10.61 -5.36 22.62
CA THR A 635 11.42 -5.85 21.49
C THR A 635 10.88 -7.16 20.89
N CYS A 636 9.95 -7.81 21.58
CA CYS A 636 9.20 -8.94 21.05
C CYS A 636 8.03 -8.51 20.14
N ARG A 637 7.62 -7.26 20.15
CA ARG A 637 6.42 -6.71 19.49
C ARG A 637 6.76 -5.59 18.53
N ALA A 638 6.01 -5.53 17.42
CA ALA A 638 6.11 -4.39 16.51
C ALA A 638 5.58 -3.11 17.19
N PRO A 639 6.17 -1.93 16.91
CA PRO A 639 7.29 -1.69 15.99
C PRO A 639 8.68 -1.84 16.64
N ALA A 640 8.81 -2.02 17.96
CA ALA A 640 10.12 -2.08 18.60
C ALA A 640 10.94 -3.31 18.18
N SER A 641 10.28 -4.41 17.74
CA SER A 641 10.96 -5.56 17.14
C SER A 641 11.76 -5.21 15.88
N LEU A 642 11.41 -4.12 15.18
CA LEU A 642 12.16 -3.63 14.01
C LEU A 642 13.58 -3.16 14.35
N TRP A 643 13.91 -2.99 15.64
CA TRP A 643 15.27 -2.81 16.12
C TRP A 643 16.25 -3.91 15.64
N PHE A 644 15.75 -5.10 15.36
CA PHE A 644 16.49 -6.19 14.73
C PHE A 644 17.25 -5.74 13.48
N PHE A 645 16.63 -4.92 12.63
CA PHE A 645 17.27 -4.43 11.41
C PHE A 645 18.48 -3.53 11.69
N ALA A 646 18.43 -2.73 12.74
CA ALA A 646 19.59 -1.94 13.13
C ALA A 646 20.77 -2.83 13.58
N VAL A 647 20.49 -3.94 14.27
CA VAL A 647 21.52 -4.92 14.65
C VAL A 647 22.05 -5.65 13.42
N LEU A 648 21.19 -6.07 12.50
CA LEU A 648 21.56 -6.73 11.24
C LEU A 648 22.50 -5.84 10.40
N LEU A 649 22.13 -4.58 10.21
CA LEU A 649 22.90 -3.62 9.40
C LEU A 649 24.25 -3.26 10.03
N THR A 650 24.46 -3.50 11.33
CA THR A 650 25.79 -3.34 11.95
C THR A 650 26.77 -4.50 11.67
N GLY A 651 26.31 -5.58 11.01
CA GLY A 651 27.15 -6.70 10.55
C GLY A 651 27.56 -7.70 11.63
N ASP A 652 27.02 -7.66 12.84
CA ASP A 652 27.33 -8.58 13.93
C ASP A 652 26.44 -9.83 13.90
N VAL A 653 26.82 -10.83 13.06
CA VAL A 653 26.06 -12.07 12.86
C VAL A 653 25.93 -12.89 14.15
N GLY A 654 26.95 -12.91 15.01
CA GLY A 654 26.92 -13.61 16.29
C GLY A 654 25.87 -13.05 17.23
N ARG A 655 25.83 -11.74 17.35
CA ARG A 655 24.82 -11.01 18.12
C ARG A 655 23.40 -11.19 17.57
N LEU A 656 23.27 -11.32 16.24
CA LEU A 656 21.98 -11.54 15.59
C LEU A 656 21.35 -12.85 16.05
N ARG A 657 22.11 -13.95 16.08
CA ARG A 657 21.62 -15.24 16.57
C ARG A 657 21.20 -15.17 18.04
N GLU A 658 22.06 -14.62 18.91
CA GLU A 658 21.74 -14.43 20.33
C GLU A 658 20.45 -13.62 20.54
N LEU A 659 20.25 -12.60 19.73
CA LEU A 659 19.03 -11.77 19.77
C LEU A 659 17.79 -12.59 19.43
N LEU A 660 17.82 -13.35 18.35
CA LEU A 660 16.68 -14.19 17.92
C LEU A 660 16.36 -15.26 18.97
N ASP A 661 17.39 -15.93 19.52
CA ASP A 661 17.22 -16.93 20.58
C ASP A 661 16.59 -16.33 21.84
N GLU A 662 17.05 -15.12 22.22
CA GLU A 662 16.49 -14.40 23.35
C GLU A 662 15.05 -13.94 23.10
N THR A 663 14.74 -13.45 21.90
CA THR A 663 13.39 -13.03 21.51
C THR A 663 12.41 -14.20 21.60
N VAL A 664 12.75 -15.35 21.03
CA VAL A 664 11.91 -16.57 21.09
C VAL A 664 11.69 -17.00 22.55
N ARG A 665 12.75 -16.99 23.39
CA ARG A 665 12.65 -17.33 24.81
C ARG A 665 11.71 -16.37 25.54
N SER A 666 11.86 -15.07 25.30
CA SER A 666 11.08 -14.04 25.96
C SER A 666 9.61 -14.05 25.52
N CYS A 667 9.32 -14.28 24.23
CA CYS A 667 7.94 -14.48 23.76
C CYS A 667 7.27 -15.65 24.49
N ARG A 668 7.98 -16.77 24.71
CA ARG A 668 7.46 -17.91 25.48
C ARG A 668 7.22 -17.54 26.95
N GLU A 669 8.15 -16.81 27.57
CA GLU A 669 8.05 -16.39 28.98
C GLU A 669 6.87 -15.43 29.20
N PHE A 670 6.67 -14.47 28.28
CA PHE A 670 5.59 -13.49 28.36
C PHE A 670 4.23 -14.00 27.84
N GLY A 671 4.19 -15.17 27.20
CA GLY A 671 2.96 -15.71 26.62
C GLY A 671 2.47 -14.96 25.38
N TYR A 672 3.38 -14.37 24.59
CA TYR A 672 3.06 -13.65 23.35
C TYR A 672 3.00 -14.64 22.19
N GLU A 673 1.83 -15.24 21.97
CA GLU A 673 1.69 -16.37 21.05
C GLU A 673 1.95 -15.98 19.57
N TRP A 674 1.34 -14.88 19.10
CA TRP A 674 1.53 -14.45 17.73
C TRP A 674 2.98 -14.02 17.48
N GLU A 675 3.53 -13.25 18.40
CA GLU A 675 4.91 -12.78 18.35
C GLU A 675 5.92 -13.93 18.48
N LEU A 676 5.58 -14.99 19.20
CA LEU A 676 6.38 -16.21 19.26
C LEU A 676 6.46 -16.86 17.88
N ALA A 677 5.32 -17.04 17.23
CA ALA A 677 5.28 -17.63 15.89
C ALA A 677 6.07 -16.78 14.88
N ALA A 678 5.92 -15.44 14.94
CA ALA A 678 6.66 -14.52 14.07
C ALA A 678 8.18 -14.55 14.36
N ALA A 679 8.58 -14.63 15.63
CA ALA A 679 9.99 -14.73 16.01
C ALA A 679 10.62 -16.07 15.59
N LEU A 680 9.87 -17.17 15.70
CA LEU A 680 10.28 -18.49 15.21
C LEU A 680 10.44 -18.48 13.69
N GLN A 681 9.49 -17.92 12.95
CA GLN A 681 9.56 -17.78 11.51
C GLN A 681 10.76 -16.92 11.08
N MET A 682 10.98 -15.79 11.74
CA MET A 682 12.14 -14.93 11.48
C MET A 682 13.46 -15.67 11.76
N ARG A 683 13.54 -16.41 12.87
CA ARG A 683 14.72 -17.22 13.19
C ARG A 683 14.92 -18.34 12.17
N ALA A 684 13.85 -19.01 11.75
CA ALA A 684 13.90 -20.02 10.72
C ALA A 684 14.40 -19.47 9.39
N ASN A 685 13.95 -18.30 8.97
CA ASN A 685 14.43 -17.64 7.74
C ASN A 685 15.94 -17.34 7.80
N VAL A 686 16.43 -16.81 8.92
CA VAL A 686 17.87 -16.54 9.08
C VAL A 686 18.69 -17.83 9.10
N LEU A 687 18.18 -18.87 9.76
CA LEU A 687 18.85 -20.17 9.85
C LEU A 687 18.78 -20.95 8.52
N ALA A 688 17.69 -20.82 7.76
CA ALA A 688 17.51 -21.54 6.49
C ALA A 688 18.56 -21.16 5.44
N ASN A 689 19.10 -19.94 5.48
CA ASN A 689 20.14 -19.50 4.56
C ASN A 689 21.51 -20.16 4.83
N ARG A 690 21.62 -20.95 5.91
CA ARG A 690 22.85 -21.66 6.25
C ARG A 690 22.59 -23.17 6.31
N PRO A 691 23.21 -23.96 5.41
CA PRO A 691 23.00 -25.40 5.32
C PRO A 691 23.28 -26.15 6.63
N ASP A 692 24.26 -25.69 7.42
CA ASP A 692 24.62 -26.23 8.72
C ASP A 692 23.51 -26.07 9.79
N TRP A 693 22.60 -25.11 9.62
CA TRP A 693 21.49 -24.80 10.55
C TRP A 693 20.10 -25.17 10.02
N ALA A 694 20.02 -25.68 8.79
CA ALA A 694 18.72 -25.95 8.14
C ALA A 694 17.83 -26.95 8.94
N GLY A 695 18.43 -27.81 9.79
CA GLY A 695 17.70 -28.70 10.70
C GLY A 695 16.97 -27.98 11.84
N GLU A 696 17.58 -26.92 12.37
CA GLU A 696 16.97 -26.06 13.39
C GLU A 696 15.87 -25.19 12.78
N ALA A 697 16.12 -24.64 11.57
CA ALA A 697 15.15 -23.84 10.82
C ALA A 697 13.82 -24.58 10.61
N ARG A 698 13.87 -25.87 10.26
CA ARG A 698 12.66 -26.69 10.12
C ARG A 698 11.85 -26.77 11.40
N GLY A 699 12.49 -27.03 12.55
CA GLY A 699 11.81 -27.13 13.84
C GLY A 699 11.10 -25.84 14.23
N ASP A 700 11.74 -24.71 13.98
CA ASP A 700 11.15 -23.38 14.21
C ASP A 700 9.97 -23.11 13.27
N ALA A 701 10.09 -23.45 11.99
CA ALA A 701 9.01 -23.30 11.02
C ALA A 701 7.80 -24.21 11.34
N ASP A 702 8.03 -25.45 11.82
CA ASP A 702 6.98 -26.36 12.26
C ASP A 702 6.19 -25.78 13.45
N GLU A 703 6.90 -25.31 14.50
CA GLU A 703 6.26 -24.70 15.68
C GLU A 703 5.52 -23.40 15.31
N SER A 704 6.13 -22.56 14.47
CA SER A 704 5.52 -21.33 13.97
C SER A 704 4.22 -21.62 13.22
N LEU A 705 4.23 -22.57 12.28
CA LEU A 705 3.06 -22.96 11.51
C LEU A 705 1.95 -23.53 12.40
N GLU A 706 2.28 -24.32 13.42
CA GLU A 706 1.29 -24.84 14.37
C GLU A 706 0.58 -23.70 15.10
N ILE A 707 1.33 -22.69 15.55
CA ILE A 707 0.77 -21.53 16.26
C ILE A 707 -0.09 -20.69 15.31
N PHE A 708 0.38 -20.35 14.11
CA PHE A 708 -0.40 -19.56 13.16
C PHE A 708 -1.68 -20.25 12.72
N ASN A 709 -1.64 -21.56 12.49
CA ASN A 709 -2.84 -22.35 12.19
C ASN A 709 -3.85 -22.34 13.37
N ARG A 710 -3.38 -22.42 14.60
CA ARG A 710 -4.23 -22.34 15.79
C ARG A 710 -4.86 -20.97 15.96
N LEU A 711 -4.14 -19.90 15.63
CA LEU A 711 -4.64 -18.52 15.64
C LEU A 711 -5.53 -18.19 14.45
N GLY A 712 -5.50 -18.99 13.38
CA GLY A 712 -6.18 -18.71 12.13
C GLY A 712 -5.52 -17.59 11.32
N ASP A 713 -4.22 -17.37 11.51
CA ASP A 713 -3.45 -16.34 10.81
C ASP A 713 -3.00 -16.84 9.45
N ALA A 714 -3.65 -16.38 8.40
CA ALA A 714 -3.39 -16.81 7.03
C ALA A 714 -2.03 -16.32 6.52
N TRP A 715 -1.65 -15.09 6.88
CA TRP A 715 -0.38 -14.49 6.49
C TRP A 715 0.80 -15.26 7.11
N GLY A 716 0.74 -15.48 8.43
CA GLY A 716 1.78 -16.20 9.14
C GLY A 716 1.87 -17.67 8.71
N ALA A 717 0.75 -18.32 8.41
CA ALA A 717 0.76 -19.71 7.92
C ALA A 717 1.43 -19.81 6.53
N ALA A 718 1.15 -18.88 5.61
CA ALA A 718 1.80 -18.83 4.31
C ALA A 718 3.31 -18.63 4.42
N GLU A 719 3.75 -17.72 5.29
CA GLU A 719 5.15 -17.44 5.57
C GLU A 719 5.89 -18.65 6.16
N ALA A 720 5.30 -19.28 7.17
CA ALA A 720 5.90 -20.44 7.82
C ALA A 720 6.02 -21.65 6.86
N LEU A 721 5.02 -21.86 5.99
CA LEU A 721 5.06 -22.88 4.95
C LEU A 721 6.13 -22.59 3.90
N SER A 722 6.23 -21.34 3.43
CA SER A 722 7.28 -20.94 2.49
C SER A 722 8.68 -21.20 3.07
N CYS A 723 8.91 -20.77 4.30
CA CYS A 723 10.19 -20.99 4.99
C CYS A 723 10.51 -22.46 5.19
N ARG A 724 9.52 -23.29 5.56
CA ARG A 724 9.70 -24.73 5.72
C ARG A 724 9.96 -25.42 4.39
N GLY A 725 9.30 -25.01 3.32
CA GLY A 725 9.53 -25.47 1.96
C GLY A 725 10.97 -25.21 1.52
N GLU A 726 11.51 -24.01 1.78
CA GLU A 726 12.90 -23.67 1.51
C GLU A 726 13.89 -24.54 2.34
N ALA A 727 13.57 -24.79 3.59
CA ALA A 727 14.40 -25.66 4.42
C ALA A 727 14.40 -27.11 3.91
N TYR A 728 13.27 -27.62 3.40
CA TYR A 728 13.19 -28.91 2.74
C TYR A 728 13.97 -28.95 1.42
N GLU A 729 13.85 -27.91 0.58
CA GLU A 729 14.57 -27.78 -0.68
C GLU A 729 16.10 -27.89 -0.45
N LYS A 730 16.63 -27.12 0.52
CA LYS A 730 18.07 -27.14 0.88
C LYS A 730 18.57 -28.48 1.43
N LYS A 731 17.65 -29.35 1.89
CA LYS A 731 17.96 -30.72 2.31
C LYS A 731 17.75 -31.76 1.23
N GLY A 732 17.29 -31.39 0.04
CA GLY A 732 16.93 -32.29 -1.03
C GLY A 732 15.62 -33.07 -0.78
N GLU A 733 14.82 -32.65 0.19
CA GLU A 733 13.49 -33.22 0.49
C GLU A 733 12.41 -32.61 -0.41
N TYR A 734 12.62 -32.68 -1.72
CA TYR A 734 11.86 -31.94 -2.75
C TYR A 734 10.35 -32.22 -2.75
N THR A 735 9.92 -33.44 -2.41
CA THR A 735 8.47 -33.75 -2.32
C THR A 735 7.81 -32.94 -1.21
N SER A 736 8.42 -32.87 -0.03
CA SER A 736 7.90 -32.11 1.10
C SER A 736 7.92 -30.60 0.81
N ALA A 737 8.96 -30.13 0.13
CA ALA A 737 9.05 -28.73 -0.31
C ALA A 737 7.92 -28.37 -1.27
N ALA A 738 7.62 -29.24 -2.24
CA ALA A 738 6.52 -29.04 -3.19
C ALA A 738 5.15 -28.98 -2.50
N ASP A 739 4.89 -29.86 -1.53
CA ASP A 739 3.66 -29.89 -0.76
C ASP A 739 3.47 -28.59 0.05
N ASP A 740 4.55 -28.08 0.67
CA ASP A 740 4.52 -26.84 1.44
C ASP A 740 4.32 -25.61 0.57
N PHE A 741 5.02 -25.48 -0.55
CA PHE A 741 4.81 -24.37 -1.46
C PHE A 741 3.38 -24.36 -2.04
N LEU A 742 2.83 -25.52 -2.35
CA LEU A 742 1.46 -25.64 -2.82
C LEU A 742 0.44 -25.21 -1.75
N ALA A 743 0.66 -25.58 -0.50
CA ALA A 743 -0.17 -25.16 0.63
C ALA A 743 -0.04 -23.64 0.88
N ALA A 744 1.17 -23.09 0.79
CA ALA A 744 1.42 -21.65 0.91
C ALA A 744 0.69 -20.85 -0.19
N ILE A 745 0.66 -21.34 -1.45
CA ILE A 745 -0.10 -20.76 -2.54
C ILE A 745 -1.58 -20.63 -2.14
N GLY A 746 -2.18 -21.69 -1.58
CA GLY A 746 -3.58 -21.67 -1.15
C GLY A 746 -3.89 -20.59 -0.09
N TRP A 747 -2.99 -20.36 0.85
CA TRP A 747 -3.13 -19.29 1.84
C TRP A 747 -2.94 -17.89 1.22
N ALA A 748 -1.96 -17.74 0.33
CA ALA A 748 -1.71 -16.49 -0.37
C ALA A 748 -2.90 -16.07 -1.27
N GLU A 749 -3.54 -17.04 -1.94
CA GLU A 749 -4.76 -16.81 -2.72
C GLU A 749 -5.92 -16.31 -1.85
N GLN A 750 -6.10 -16.87 -0.65
CA GLN A 750 -7.13 -16.41 0.30
C GLN A 750 -6.92 -14.97 0.75
N LEU A 751 -5.68 -14.51 0.81
CA LEU A 751 -5.31 -13.14 1.18
C LEU A 751 -5.34 -12.16 0.01
N GLY A 752 -5.56 -12.64 -1.23
CA GLY A 752 -5.45 -11.82 -2.43
C GLY A 752 -4.00 -11.36 -2.73
N ALA A 753 -3.00 -12.10 -2.23
CA ALA A 753 -1.57 -11.79 -2.37
C ALA A 753 -1.02 -12.31 -3.71
N ARG A 754 -1.43 -11.74 -4.84
CA ARG A 754 -1.18 -12.25 -6.20
C ARG A 754 0.29 -12.36 -6.57
N SER A 755 1.09 -11.34 -6.26
CA SER A 755 2.54 -11.37 -6.51
C SER A 755 3.21 -12.51 -5.74
N GLN A 756 2.75 -12.77 -4.52
CA GLN A 756 3.27 -13.87 -3.72
C GLN A 756 2.84 -15.24 -4.26
N VAL A 757 1.63 -15.35 -4.76
CA VAL A 757 1.20 -16.56 -5.49
C VAL A 757 2.14 -16.82 -6.66
N SER A 758 2.50 -15.80 -7.44
CA SER A 758 3.44 -15.93 -8.57
C SER A 758 4.83 -16.34 -8.11
N LEU A 759 5.34 -15.77 -7.01
CA LEU A 759 6.63 -16.14 -6.42
C LEU A 759 6.64 -17.59 -5.91
N LEU A 760 5.61 -17.97 -5.16
CA LEU A 760 5.46 -19.33 -4.64
C LEU A 760 5.28 -20.36 -5.76
N ARG A 761 4.57 -20.02 -6.85
CA ARG A 761 4.46 -20.85 -8.07
C ARG A 761 5.82 -21.03 -8.73
N THR A 762 6.65 -19.99 -8.74
CA THR A 762 8.03 -20.06 -9.26
C THR A 762 8.89 -21.00 -8.42
N ARG A 763 8.81 -20.91 -7.09
CA ARG A 763 9.50 -21.83 -6.16
C ARG A 763 9.00 -23.26 -6.32
N TYR A 764 7.69 -23.43 -6.40
CA TYR A 764 7.09 -24.75 -6.67
C TYR A 764 7.61 -25.34 -7.98
N ALA A 765 7.66 -24.56 -9.05
CA ALA A 765 8.17 -24.99 -10.34
C ALA A 765 9.67 -25.34 -10.29
N SER A 766 10.49 -24.60 -9.53
CA SER A 766 11.90 -24.93 -9.29
C SER A 766 12.04 -26.35 -8.70
N VAL A 767 11.28 -26.63 -7.65
CA VAL A 767 11.30 -27.96 -6.99
C VAL A 767 10.78 -29.06 -7.91
N LEU A 768 9.80 -28.79 -8.79
CA LEU A 768 9.32 -29.75 -9.77
C LEU A 768 10.40 -30.21 -10.76
N THR A 769 11.40 -29.34 -11.06
CA THR A 769 12.52 -29.73 -11.93
C THR A 769 13.42 -30.79 -11.28
N GLU A 770 13.52 -30.80 -9.95
CA GLU A 770 14.25 -31.79 -9.17
C GLU A 770 13.47 -33.11 -8.97
N LEU A 771 12.14 -33.07 -9.19
CA LEU A 771 11.25 -34.24 -9.13
C LEU A 771 10.97 -34.86 -10.50
N ASP A 772 11.80 -34.58 -11.51
CA ASP A 772 11.59 -35.04 -12.91
C ASP A 772 10.27 -34.61 -13.56
N ARG A 773 9.64 -33.53 -13.03
CA ARG A 773 8.38 -32.93 -13.52
C ARG A 773 8.65 -31.64 -14.31
N GLY A 774 9.74 -31.57 -15.02
CA GLY A 774 10.22 -30.34 -15.65
C GLY A 774 9.30 -29.75 -16.74
N ALA A 775 8.53 -30.59 -17.44
CA ALA A 775 7.53 -30.09 -18.42
C ALA A 775 6.38 -29.35 -17.75
N GLU A 776 5.98 -29.78 -16.55
CA GLU A 776 4.99 -29.08 -15.73
C GLU A 776 5.57 -27.77 -15.17
N ALA A 777 6.82 -27.82 -14.68
CA ALA A 777 7.55 -26.64 -14.25
C ALA A 777 7.61 -25.58 -15.36
N GLU A 778 7.97 -25.97 -16.59
CA GLU A 778 8.00 -25.07 -17.74
C GLU A 778 6.66 -24.41 -17.99
N THR A 779 5.57 -25.16 -17.90
CA THR A 779 4.21 -24.64 -18.08
C THR A 779 3.91 -23.56 -17.05
N ILE A 780 4.16 -23.84 -15.76
CA ILE A 780 3.93 -22.90 -14.66
C ILE A 780 4.79 -21.64 -14.83
N LEU A 781 6.10 -21.81 -15.13
CA LEU A 781 7.01 -20.67 -15.32
C LEU A 781 6.57 -19.77 -16.48
N ARG A 782 6.12 -20.35 -17.60
CA ARG A 782 5.61 -19.59 -18.75
C ARG A 782 4.28 -18.88 -18.42
N GLU A 783 3.42 -19.51 -17.62
CA GLU A 783 2.20 -18.87 -17.11
C GLU A 783 2.55 -17.69 -16.22
N VAL A 784 3.44 -17.85 -15.23
CA VAL A 784 3.92 -16.77 -14.36
C VAL A 784 4.51 -15.62 -15.17
N LEU A 785 5.33 -15.90 -16.19
CA LEU A 785 5.88 -14.88 -17.08
C LEU A 785 4.81 -14.20 -17.93
N THR A 786 3.76 -14.89 -18.28
CA THR A 786 2.63 -14.34 -19.06
C THR A 786 1.75 -13.47 -18.17
N GLU A 787 1.43 -13.94 -16.97
CA GLU A 787 0.68 -13.22 -15.94
C GLU A 787 1.49 -12.01 -15.43
N GLY A 788 2.79 -12.18 -15.20
CA GLY A 788 3.70 -11.10 -14.75
C GLY A 788 3.79 -9.97 -15.76
N ARG A 789 3.70 -10.28 -17.07
CA ARG A 789 3.53 -9.26 -18.12
C ARG A 789 2.23 -8.49 -18.03
N GLN A 790 1.23 -9.04 -17.35
CA GLN A 790 -0.11 -8.46 -17.19
C GLN A 790 -0.34 -7.82 -15.82
N ALA A 791 0.34 -8.29 -14.75
CA ALA A 791 -0.01 -7.97 -13.37
C ALA A 791 1.08 -7.30 -12.50
N GLY A 792 2.33 -7.23 -12.99
CA GLY A 792 3.44 -6.70 -12.18
C GLY A 792 4.64 -7.66 -12.12
N HIS A 793 5.83 -7.14 -11.84
CA HIS A 793 7.09 -7.76 -12.24
C HIS A 793 7.80 -8.62 -11.18
N GLU A 794 7.37 -8.65 -9.93
CA GLU A 794 8.16 -9.20 -8.81
C GLU A 794 8.63 -10.65 -8.99
N ALA A 795 7.82 -11.51 -9.58
CA ALA A 795 8.17 -12.92 -9.79
C ALA A 795 8.87 -13.19 -11.14
N MET A 796 8.90 -12.23 -12.06
CA MET A 796 9.40 -12.45 -13.42
C MET A 796 10.91 -12.76 -13.47
N PRO A 797 11.80 -12.05 -12.74
CA PRO A 797 13.22 -12.36 -12.76
C PRO A 797 13.54 -13.78 -12.31
N ALA A 798 12.93 -14.22 -11.22
CA ALA A 798 13.12 -15.59 -10.72
C ALA A 798 12.54 -16.63 -11.69
N ALA A 799 11.34 -16.38 -12.23
CA ALA A 799 10.73 -17.28 -13.21
C ALA A 799 11.57 -17.41 -14.48
N ARG A 800 12.16 -16.31 -14.98
CA ARG A 800 13.07 -16.35 -16.13
C ARG A 800 14.34 -17.13 -15.84
N LEU A 801 14.94 -16.92 -14.66
CA LEU A 801 16.15 -17.63 -14.26
C LEU A 801 15.87 -19.15 -14.19
N HIS A 802 14.82 -19.57 -13.49
CA HIS A 802 14.46 -21.00 -13.41
C HIS A 802 14.07 -21.58 -14.76
N LEU A 803 13.36 -20.83 -15.61
CA LEU A 803 13.04 -21.27 -16.97
C LEU A 803 14.30 -21.43 -17.81
N ALA A 804 15.26 -20.49 -17.74
CA ALA A 804 16.53 -20.60 -18.45
C ALA A 804 17.34 -21.82 -17.99
N MET A 805 17.40 -22.11 -16.69
CA MET A 805 18.06 -23.30 -16.16
C MET A 805 17.41 -24.60 -16.67
N TRP A 806 16.09 -24.68 -16.66
CA TRP A 806 15.37 -25.83 -17.20
C TRP A 806 15.56 -26.01 -18.71
N LEU A 807 15.46 -24.92 -19.48
CA LEU A 807 15.66 -24.95 -20.94
C LEU A 807 17.07 -25.40 -21.31
N GLY A 808 18.08 -24.88 -20.63
CA GLY A 808 19.48 -25.26 -20.84
C GLY A 808 19.72 -26.74 -20.54
N ARG A 809 19.20 -27.26 -19.40
CA ARG A 809 19.25 -28.70 -19.06
C ARG A 809 18.55 -29.58 -20.10
N SER A 810 17.51 -29.05 -20.75
CA SER A 810 16.77 -29.73 -21.83
C SER A 810 17.48 -29.68 -23.19
N GLY A 811 18.67 -29.05 -23.27
CA GLY A 811 19.42 -28.87 -24.52
C GLY A 811 18.89 -27.74 -25.41
N ARG A 812 17.98 -26.91 -24.89
CA ARG A 812 17.41 -25.73 -25.58
C ARG A 812 18.21 -24.47 -25.25
N THR A 813 19.53 -24.51 -25.47
CA THR A 813 20.49 -23.48 -25.07
C THR A 813 20.19 -22.10 -25.66
N ALA A 814 19.68 -22.06 -26.91
CA ALA A 814 19.32 -20.80 -27.56
C ALA A 814 18.14 -20.08 -26.84
N GLU A 815 17.08 -20.83 -26.50
CA GLU A 815 15.94 -20.26 -25.76
C GLU A 815 16.32 -19.87 -24.32
N ALA A 816 17.17 -20.70 -23.67
CA ALA A 816 17.70 -20.40 -22.34
C ALA A 816 18.49 -19.08 -22.34
N ARG A 817 19.32 -18.89 -23.36
CA ARG A 817 20.14 -17.67 -23.54
C ARG A 817 19.25 -16.44 -23.76
N GLU A 818 18.18 -16.57 -24.52
CA GLU A 818 17.19 -15.50 -24.72
C GLU A 818 16.59 -15.05 -23.38
N GLN A 819 16.17 -16.01 -22.53
CA GLN A 819 15.65 -15.67 -21.21
C GLN A 819 16.66 -14.97 -20.30
N LEU A 820 17.94 -15.36 -20.32
CA LEU A 820 19.00 -14.66 -19.56
C LEU A 820 19.32 -13.27 -20.11
N ILE A 821 19.20 -13.06 -21.42
CA ILE A 821 19.38 -11.73 -22.03
C ILE A 821 18.23 -10.82 -21.63
N GLU A 822 16.99 -11.30 -21.74
CA GLU A 822 15.81 -10.53 -21.28
C GLU A 822 15.89 -10.20 -19.78
N LEU A 823 16.33 -11.15 -18.96
CA LEU A 823 16.55 -10.95 -17.53
C LEU A 823 17.59 -9.84 -17.28
N ARG A 824 18.68 -9.85 -18.01
CA ARG A 824 19.72 -8.81 -17.90
C ARG A 824 19.22 -7.44 -18.36
N GLU A 825 18.32 -7.39 -19.32
CA GLU A 825 17.70 -6.16 -19.81
C GLU A 825 16.72 -5.57 -18.81
N GLU A 826 16.01 -6.39 -18.07
CA GLU A 826 15.13 -5.98 -16.98
C GLU A 826 15.90 -5.29 -15.84
N PHE A 827 17.11 -5.73 -15.55
CA PHE A 827 17.97 -5.18 -14.47
C PHE A 827 18.88 -4.00 -14.89
N ARG A 828 18.70 -3.39 -16.06
CA ARG A 828 19.66 -2.40 -16.61
C ARG A 828 19.88 -1.14 -15.78
N SER A 829 19.01 -0.76 -14.87
CA SER A 829 19.16 0.51 -14.17
C SER A 829 19.99 0.47 -12.88
N GLU A 830 20.00 -0.64 -12.13
CA GLU A 830 20.77 -0.77 -10.86
C GLU A 830 21.06 -2.23 -10.51
N THR A 831 21.95 -2.89 -11.26
CA THR A 831 22.22 -4.32 -11.03
C THR A 831 23.03 -4.55 -9.75
N VAL A 832 22.45 -5.20 -8.75
CA VAL A 832 23.18 -5.70 -7.59
C VAL A 832 24.15 -6.79 -8.04
N ALA A 833 25.38 -6.78 -7.54
CA ALA A 833 26.48 -7.66 -7.95
C ALA A 833 26.12 -9.16 -7.97
N ILE A 834 25.29 -9.60 -7.03
CA ILE A 834 24.86 -11.00 -6.91
C ILE A 834 24.05 -11.47 -8.14
N PHE A 835 23.13 -10.65 -8.66
CA PHE A 835 22.28 -11.03 -9.82
C PHE A 835 23.08 -11.01 -11.12
N ASP A 836 23.96 -10.02 -11.31
CA ASP A 836 24.88 -10.03 -12.45
C ASP A 836 25.76 -11.28 -12.41
N GLY A 837 26.19 -11.71 -11.21
CA GLY A 837 26.89 -12.96 -10.98
C GLY A 837 26.09 -14.20 -11.41
N PHE A 838 24.80 -14.29 -11.06
CA PHE A 838 23.93 -15.40 -11.49
C PHE A 838 23.74 -15.43 -13.01
N VAL A 839 23.44 -14.30 -13.62
CA VAL A 839 23.26 -14.20 -15.09
C VAL A 839 24.52 -14.55 -15.83
N LEU A 840 25.68 -14.00 -15.42
CA LEU A 840 26.96 -14.29 -16.01
C LEU A 840 27.36 -15.77 -15.87
N GLY A 841 27.13 -16.35 -14.68
CA GLY A 841 27.37 -17.77 -14.42
C GLY A 841 26.48 -18.68 -15.29
N GLY A 842 25.21 -18.35 -15.41
CA GLY A 842 24.26 -19.05 -16.30
C GLY A 842 24.65 -18.97 -17.77
N MET A 843 25.05 -17.78 -18.23
CA MET A 843 25.55 -17.61 -19.60
C MET A 843 26.85 -18.40 -19.84
N ALA A 844 27.76 -18.38 -18.88
CA ALA A 844 29.00 -19.16 -18.97
C ALA A 844 28.73 -20.67 -19.03
N TRP A 845 27.79 -21.15 -18.27
CA TRP A 845 27.32 -22.53 -18.33
C TRP A 845 26.78 -22.87 -19.73
N LEU A 846 25.87 -22.06 -20.31
CA LEU A 846 25.33 -22.26 -21.66
C LEU A 846 26.44 -22.21 -22.73
N ASP A 847 27.47 -21.36 -22.55
CA ASP A 847 28.61 -21.33 -23.44
C ASP A 847 29.43 -22.63 -23.39
N ASN A 848 29.60 -23.22 -22.20
CA ASN A 848 30.23 -24.54 -22.04
C ASN A 848 29.39 -25.64 -22.74
N GLU A 849 28.07 -25.63 -22.62
CA GLU A 849 27.19 -26.57 -23.31
C GLU A 849 27.28 -26.46 -24.84
N ASP A 850 27.45 -25.24 -25.35
CA ASP A 850 27.60 -24.95 -26.78
C ASP A 850 29.04 -25.14 -27.28
N GLY A 851 30.01 -25.51 -26.40
CA GLY A 851 31.44 -25.67 -26.71
C GLY A 851 32.20 -24.36 -26.93
N LEU A 852 31.64 -23.22 -26.51
CA LEU A 852 32.21 -21.87 -26.62
C LEU A 852 33.11 -21.58 -25.39
N TYR A 853 34.12 -22.46 -25.15
CA TYR A 853 34.86 -22.46 -23.89
C TYR A 853 35.64 -21.17 -23.59
N ALA A 854 36.03 -20.40 -24.62
CA ALA A 854 36.70 -19.12 -24.41
C ALA A 854 35.76 -18.06 -23.84
N ASP A 855 34.54 -17.98 -24.38
CA ASP A 855 33.50 -17.08 -23.88
C ASP A 855 33.02 -17.51 -22.48
N ALA A 856 32.91 -18.83 -22.28
CA ALA A 856 32.58 -19.40 -20.98
C ALA A 856 33.60 -19.03 -19.89
N LEU A 857 34.89 -19.10 -20.21
CA LEU A 857 35.97 -18.72 -19.29
C LEU A 857 35.90 -17.24 -18.93
N ASP A 858 35.70 -16.35 -19.91
CA ASP A 858 35.65 -14.90 -19.66
C ASP A 858 34.42 -14.54 -18.78
N ARG A 859 33.25 -15.07 -19.11
CA ARG A 859 32.04 -14.85 -18.30
C ARG A 859 32.09 -15.50 -16.92
N GLY A 860 32.59 -16.73 -16.81
CA GLY A 860 32.79 -17.43 -15.55
C GLY A 860 33.74 -16.70 -14.61
N ARG A 861 34.78 -16.09 -15.12
CA ARG A 861 35.70 -15.22 -14.36
C ARG A 861 34.98 -13.97 -13.86
N GLN A 862 34.18 -13.31 -14.70
CA GLN A 862 33.39 -12.15 -14.29
C GLN A 862 32.37 -12.54 -13.20
N ALA A 863 31.68 -13.67 -13.33
CA ALA A 863 30.74 -14.20 -12.34
C ALA A 863 31.45 -14.48 -10.99
N LEU A 864 32.66 -15.07 -11.03
CA LEU A 864 33.47 -15.34 -9.85
C LEU A 864 33.82 -14.04 -9.09
N VAL A 865 34.20 -12.97 -9.83
CA VAL A 865 34.46 -11.66 -9.22
C VAL A 865 33.22 -11.11 -8.53
N ARG A 866 32.05 -11.24 -9.16
CA ARG A 866 30.77 -10.77 -8.59
C ARG A 866 30.37 -11.56 -7.33
N SER A 867 30.67 -12.86 -7.30
CA SER A 867 30.33 -13.70 -6.12
C SER A 867 31.23 -13.44 -4.90
N GLN A 868 32.32 -12.67 -5.04
CA GLN A 868 33.21 -12.29 -3.93
C GLN A 868 32.75 -11.04 -3.17
N ASP A 869 31.73 -10.34 -3.66
CA ASP A 869 31.12 -9.22 -2.97
C ASP A 869 30.57 -9.65 -1.59
N PRO A 870 30.73 -8.84 -0.51
CA PRO A 870 30.32 -9.23 0.83
C PRO A 870 28.83 -9.62 0.95
N LEU A 871 27.93 -8.93 0.23
CA LEU A 871 26.53 -9.27 0.19
C LEU A 871 26.31 -10.63 -0.51
N SER A 872 26.97 -10.85 -1.64
CA SER A 872 26.92 -12.12 -2.36
C SER A 872 27.39 -13.29 -1.49
N GLN A 873 28.46 -13.12 -0.72
CA GLN A 873 28.96 -14.12 0.22
C GLN A 873 28.03 -14.39 1.40
N MET A 874 27.28 -13.38 1.83
CA MET A 874 26.30 -13.53 2.92
C MET A 874 25.03 -14.28 2.43
N VAL A 875 24.55 -13.94 1.24
CA VAL A 875 23.28 -14.42 0.68
C VAL A 875 23.42 -15.78 0.01
N ALA A 876 24.47 -15.99 -0.77
CA ALA A 876 24.69 -17.20 -1.56
C ALA A 876 26.16 -17.67 -1.51
N PRO A 877 26.65 -18.10 -0.33
CA PRO A 877 28.06 -18.44 -0.11
C PRO A 877 28.56 -19.57 -1.03
N GLN A 878 27.69 -20.46 -1.50
CA GLN A 878 28.01 -21.55 -2.42
C GLN A 878 28.34 -21.09 -3.83
N MET A 879 27.93 -19.88 -4.26
CA MET A 879 28.06 -19.44 -5.64
C MET A 879 29.49 -19.37 -6.14
N SER A 880 30.44 -18.96 -5.30
CA SER A 880 31.88 -18.95 -5.68
C SER A 880 32.37 -20.32 -6.06
N ALA A 881 32.02 -21.35 -5.28
CA ALA A 881 32.37 -22.74 -5.56
C ALA A 881 31.73 -23.26 -6.86
N LEU A 882 30.46 -22.88 -7.15
CA LEU A 882 29.76 -23.26 -8.37
C LEU A 882 30.39 -22.59 -9.62
N HIS A 883 30.80 -21.34 -9.52
CA HIS A 883 31.50 -20.66 -10.62
C HIS A 883 32.87 -21.26 -10.90
N LEU A 884 33.56 -21.78 -9.86
CA LEU A 884 34.81 -22.52 -10.08
C LEU A 884 34.61 -23.76 -10.95
N VAL A 885 33.50 -24.49 -10.79
CA VAL A 885 33.17 -25.64 -11.65
C VAL A 885 32.97 -25.21 -13.12
N THR A 886 32.21 -24.12 -13.32
CA THR A 886 31.97 -23.57 -14.66
C THR A 886 33.27 -23.15 -15.36
N VAL A 887 34.19 -22.50 -14.61
CA VAL A 887 35.50 -22.12 -15.10
C VAL A 887 36.39 -23.35 -15.37
N ALA A 888 36.37 -24.35 -14.48
CA ALA A 888 37.12 -25.57 -14.65
C ALA A 888 36.69 -26.35 -15.90
N TRP A 889 35.37 -26.39 -16.17
CA TRP A 889 34.83 -26.96 -17.39
C TRP A 889 35.36 -26.23 -18.64
N ALA A 890 35.31 -24.89 -18.65
CA ALA A 890 35.85 -24.09 -19.76
C ALA A 890 37.34 -24.32 -19.99
N LEU A 891 38.18 -24.35 -18.93
CA LEU A 891 39.59 -24.63 -19.01
C LEU A 891 39.90 -26.02 -19.57
N GLY A 892 39.13 -27.03 -19.10
CA GLY A 892 39.24 -28.41 -19.64
C GLY A 892 38.89 -28.47 -21.12
N GLY A 893 37.83 -27.76 -21.55
CA GLY A 893 37.39 -27.68 -22.94
C GLY A 893 38.34 -26.98 -23.87
N LEU A 894 39.08 -25.96 -23.38
CA LEU A 894 40.17 -25.30 -24.13
C LEU A 894 41.38 -26.21 -24.33
N GLY A 895 41.49 -27.29 -23.58
CA GLY A 895 42.54 -28.28 -23.69
C GLY A 895 43.92 -27.78 -23.26
N GLY A 896 44.88 -28.66 -23.28
CA GLY A 896 46.25 -28.41 -22.84
C GLY A 896 46.48 -28.81 -21.38
N GLU A 897 47.60 -29.53 -21.13
CA GLU A 897 47.93 -30.14 -19.83
C GLU A 897 47.93 -29.12 -18.66
N CYS A 898 48.50 -27.91 -18.90
CA CYS A 898 48.55 -26.88 -17.86
C CYS A 898 47.19 -26.38 -17.47
N ARG A 899 46.30 -26.08 -18.46
CA ARG A 899 44.91 -25.62 -18.20
C ARG A 899 44.07 -26.69 -17.50
N ALA A 900 44.22 -27.92 -17.96
CA ALA A 900 43.51 -29.03 -17.36
C ALA A 900 44.02 -29.34 -15.94
N ALA A 901 45.30 -29.12 -15.63
CA ALA A 901 45.82 -29.25 -14.28
C ALA A 901 45.25 -28.16 -13.33
N ASP A 902 45.20 -26.92 -13.81
CA ASP A 902 44.56 -25.84 -13.03
C ASP A 902 43.03 -26.07 -12.88
N ALA A 903 42.37 -26.56 -13.93
CA ALA A 903 40.98 -26.98 -13.82
C ALA A 903 40.76 -28.07 -12.74
N ALA A 904 41.67 -29.06 -12.67
CA ALA A 904 41.61 -30.08 -11.62
C ALA A 904 41.84 -29.50 -10.21
N ARG A 905 42.73 -28.50 -10.05
CA ARG A 905 42.93 -27.79 -8.78
C ARG A 905 41.66 -27.03 -8.37
N LEU A 906 40.99 -26.33 -9.32
CA LEU A 906 39.75 -25.62 -9.07
C LEU A 906 38.61 -26.55 -8.61
N LEU A 907 38.53 -27.74 -9.25
CA LEU A 907 37.57 -28.77 -8.83
C LEU A 907 37.88 -29.34 -7.42
N GLY A 908 39.16 -29.43 -7.06
CA GLY A 908 39.59 -29.78 -5.69
C GLY A 908 39.23 -28.69 -4.67
N ALA A 909 39.51 -27.42 -5.01
CA ALA A 909 39.19 -26.26 -4.16
C ALA A 909 37.70 -26.13 -3.83
N ARG A 910 36.82 -26.48 -4.77
CA ARG A 910 35.35 -26.44 -4.61
C ARG A 910 34.90 -27.15 -3.35
N GLU A 911 35.41 -28.35 -3.06
CA GLU A 911 34.97 -29.15 -1.90
C GLU A 911 35.17 -28.42 -0.58
N GLY A 912 36.28 -27.71 -0.42
CA GLY A 912 36.56 -26.93 0.78
C GLY A 912 35.81 -25.60 0.87
N LEU A 913 35.32 -25.11 -0.26
CA LEU A 913 34.61 -23.83 -0.36
C LEU A 913 33.06 -23.97 -0.28
N LEU A 914 32.52 -25.17 -0.45
CA LEU A 914 31.08 -25.41 -0.25
C LEU A 914 30.73 -25.34 1.23
N PRO A 915 29.59 -24.72 1.57
CA PRO A 915 29.09 -24.74 2.94
C PRO A 915 28.88 -26.17 3.47
N ALA A 916 29.16 -26.38 4.75
CA ALA A 916 28.94 -27.69 5.38
C ALA A 916 27.47 -28.11 5.27
N GLY A 917 27.23 -29.34 4.75
CA GLY A 917 25.88 -29.85 4.57
C GLY A 917 25.19 -29.39 3.29
N HIS A 918 25.90 -28.74 2.36
CA HIS A 918 25.34 -28.40 1.05
C HIS A 918 24.87 -29.65 0.31
N VAL A 919 23.64 -29.64 -0.18
CA VAL A 919 23.07 -30.70 -1.03
C VAL A 919 23.06 -30.21 -2.46
N GLU A 920 23.78 -30.94 -3.33
CA GLU A 920 23.88 -30.56 -4.74
C GLU A 920 22.55 -30.72 -5.46
N ALA A 921 22.09 -29.63 -6.09
CA ALA A 921 20.99 -29.70 -7.06
C ALA A 921 21.41 -30.49 -8.31
N SER A 922 20.45 -31.00 -9.06
CA SER A 922 20.72 -31.81 -10.25
C SER A 922 21.58 -31.10 -11.28
N LEU A 923 21.39 -29.82 -11.52
CA LEU A 923 22.20 -29.01 -12.43
C LEU A 923 23.67 -28.89 -11.95
N GLU A 924 23.86 -28.68 -10.65
CA GLU A 924 25.19 -28.56 -10.05
C GLU A 924 25.98 -29.87 -10.22
N ARG A 925 25.32 -31.00 -9.97
CA ARG A 925 25.89 -32.35 -10.12
C ARG A 925 26.26 -32.63 -11.57
N ASP A 926 25.32 -32.38 -12.51
CA ASP A 926 25.53 -32.60 -13.93
C ASP A 926 26.74 -31.78 -14.43
N ASN A 927 26.87 -30.51 -14.03
CA ASN A 927 27.97 -29.63 -14.41
C ASN A 927 29.32 -30.11 -13.83
N HIS A 928 29.30 -30.52 -12.56
CA HIS A 928 30.47 -31.05 -11.90
C HIS A 928 30.95 -32.34 -12.60
N GLU A 929 30.07 -33.29 -12.83
CA GLU A 929 30.39 -34.56 -13.51
C GLU A 929 31.00 -34.33 -14.90
N ARG A 930 30.40 -33.45 -15.70
CA ARG A 930 30.91 -33.09 -17.03
C ARG A 930 32.27 -32.42 -16.98
N ALA A 931 32.52 -31.49 -16.06
CA ALA A 931 33.81 -30.85 -15.87
C ALA A 931 34.86 -31.89 -15.47
N VAL A 932 34.56 -32.79 -14.53
CA VAL A 932 35.46 -33.87 -14.10
C VAL A 932 35.77 -34.81 -15.24
N GLU A 933 34.79 -35.29 -16.00
CA GLU A 933 34.98 -36.19 -17.14
C GLU A 933 35.88 -35.57 -18.20
N LEU A 934 35.65 -34.31 -18.56
CA LEU A 934 36.43 -33.59 -19.55
C LEU A 934 37.91 -33.38 -19.12
N VAL A 935 38.10 -32.93 -17.88
CA VAL A 935 39.45 -32.68 -17.34
C VAL A 935 40.25 -33.97 -17.17
N ARG A 936 39.59 -35.04 -16.70
CA ARG A 936 40.20 -36.41 -16.65
C ARG A 936 40.58 -36.92 -18.04
N GLY A 937 39.72 -36.68 -19.02
CA GLY A 937 40.00 -37.03 -20.42
C GLY A 937 41.27 -36.40 -20.98
N VAL A 938 41.58 -35.15 -20.56
CA VAL A 938 42.78 -34.44 -20.99
C VAL A 938 44.01 -34.88 -20.22
N LEU A 939 43.94 -35.03 -18.89
CA LEU A 939 45.09 -35.29 -18.01
C LEU A 939 45.43 -36.78 -17.85
N GLY A 940 44.40 -37.64 -17.94
CA GLY A 940 44.49 -39.00 -17.45
C GLY A 940 44.36 -39.10 -15.92
N GLU A 941 43.97 -40.27 -15.44
CA GLU A 941 43.54 -40.48 -14.03
C GLU A 941 44.61 -40.07 -13.00
N ALA A 942 45.87 -40.46 -13.19
CA ALA A 942 46.93 -40.21 -12.21
C ALA A 942 47.31 -38.71 -12.08
N ALA A 943 47.41 -37.98 -13.22
CA ALA A 943 47.70 -36.55 -13.20
C ALA A 943 46.48 -35.74 -12.67
N TYR A 944 45.27 -36.16 -13.01
CA TYR A 944 44.06 -35.58 -12.45
C TYR A 944 44.00 -35.68 -10.93
N ALA A 945 44.22 -36.93 -10.39
CA ALA A 945 44.15 -37.16 -8.94
C ALA A 945 45.22 -36.30 -8.21
N THR A 946 46.39 -36.13 -8.78
CA THR A 946 47.45 -35.30 -8.20
C THR A 946 47.06 -33.83 -8.18
N ALA A 947 46.64 -33.29 -9.30
CA ALA A 947 46.23 -31.88 -9.39
C ALA A 947 45.00 -31.56 -8.58
N TYR A 948 44.03 -32.49 -8.52
CA TYR A 948 42.84 -32.35 -7.69
C TYR A 948 43.22 -32.29 -6.20
N ALA A 949 44.12 -33.16 -5.73
CA ALA A 949 44.58 -33.14 -4.35
C ALA A 949 45.40 -31.87 -4.02
N GLU A 950 46.11 -31.29 -5.01
CA GLU A 950 46.79 -29.99 -4.85
C GLU A 950 45.79 -28.83 -4.68
N GLY A 951 44.54 -28.97 -5.16
CA GLY A 951 43.48 -28.00 -5.02
C GLY A 951 42.80 -28.05 -3.65
N ASP A 952 42.87 -29.18 -2.95
CA ASP A 952 42.26 -29.34 -1.63
C ASP A 952 42.92 -28.37 -0.62
N GLY A 953 42.09 -27.51 -0.01
CA GLY A 953 42.55 -26.51 0.94
C GLY A 953 42.97 -25.17 0.34
N LEU A 954 42.84 -24.95 -0.98
CA LEU A 954 42.99 -23.61 -1.57
C LEU A 954 41.88 -22.67 -1.05
N THR A 955 42.30 -21.47 -0.70
CA THR A 955 41.35 -20.39 -0.41
C THR A 955 40.66 -19.87 -1.67
N LEU A 956 39.54 -19.18 -1.51
CA LEU A 956 38.83 -18.54 -2.64
C LEU A 956 39.74 -17.55 -3.38
N GLU A 957 40.59 -16.81 -2.67
CA GLU A 957 41.56 -15.87 -3.26
C GLU A 957 42.63 -16.59 -4.11
N GLU A 958 43.15 -17.73 -3.60
CA GLU A 958 44.14 -18.53 -4.33
C GLU A 958 43.52 -19.20 -5.56
N ALA A 959 42.27 -19.71 -5.44
CA ALA A 959 41.55 -20.27 -6.58
C ALA A 959 41.22 -19.20 -7.64
N ALA A 960 40.82 -18.00 -7.23
CA ALA A 960 40.57 -16.88 -8.14
C ALA A 960 41.84 -16.41 -8.83
N ALA A 961 42.99 -16.42 -8.15
CA ALA A 961 44.30 -16.10 -8.75
C ALA A 961 44.69 -17.08 -9.86
N LEU A 962 44.38 -18.38 -9.72
CA LEU A 962 44.59 -19.36 -10.79
C LEU A 962 43.73 -19.03 -12.03
N VAL A 963 42.52 -18.59 -11.82
CA VAL A 963 41.59 -18.18 -12.91
C VAL A 963 42.10 -16.91 -13.61
N ASP A 964 42.60 -15.94 -12.85
CA ASP A 964 43.09 -14.66 -13.37
C ASP A 964 44.38 -14.82 -14.21
N ALA A 965 45.13 -15.92 -14.03
CA ALA A 965 46.29 -16.24 -14.86
C ALA A 965 45.93 -16.43 -16.34
N TYR A 966 44.67 -16.62 -16.69
CA TYR A 966 44.12 -16.80 -18.04
C TYR A 966 43.43 -15.55 -18.58
N ARG A 967 43.90 -14.38 -18.18
CA ARG A 967 43.25 -13.07 -18.50
C ARG A 967 43.56 -12.54 -19.90
N ASP A 968 44.54 -13.12 -20.60
CA ASP A 968 45.05 -12.68 -21.93
C ASP A 968 44.48 -13.50 -23.08
#